data_8d21c399462b5c3b13b97b493aabcef6
#
_entry.id   8d21c399462b5c3b13b97b493aabcef6
#
_cell.length_a   1.000
_cell.length_b   1.000
_cell.length_c   1.000
_cell.angle_alpha   90.00
_cell.angle_beta   90.00
_cell.angle_gamma   90.00
#
_symmetry.space_group_name_H-M   'P 1'
#
loop_
_entity.id
_entity.type
_entity.pdbx_description
1 polymer ?
#
loop_
_entity_poly.entity_id
_entity_poly.type
_entity_poly.pdbx_seq_one_letter_code
_entity_poly.pdbx_strand_id
1 'polypeptide(L)'
;MKLRGRILWLSADPAQVRAQLDGEDLAPASVPPPLHFGVNTDQMISGAACTLGYTGEILGPWLLDRFLEVVRDGEVQRGGFQVVVGGDAYGSGSSREAAVVAHQGAGIELVVARSFQRIFQENMVYSGLPFTTDFAVIERLQAGEDLDVATLAAELPPFFRAVAAHGGLLAYGSALLAGHATPSYRVDPPARPLNAVEKIIARAVYTGGNTRGVAAVAPGEQVLCHTGFRGVHEYTAGMVMALYAEAWGDAPVHEPELVAAFEDHFVLLDEATVPGTVKASRLAPARKLRDEMIDVCERSGIRLHGPGRSLPAGVCHRIVVEDYARPGDVIVLTDSHTPTAGVLNAFAFGVGSTAMAFALRTGLIPVTVPKVVRVLVEGDARGVLSPKDLILHLIGDPYFREEQWRSAPTDTCVVQFGGAGLDQWNVDELSVLTNMTVEGGLMTGVVEPCEPVRAFLRERRADADELVARLAAPDDGATYVRTIVIQLDDVPLTVATPGDSRNRAPLDEHAGTPIHNVVIASCTGGSLADLRAAAAVLRGRSVREGVRVTVTPSSADVHRAAADEGLLELFTTLGAVVTPPGCGSCIGNGPGIPLAGETTASTTNRNFDRRMGAPGPVFLVSPAVAAASAVTGTLTDPRRLP
;
A
#
# COMPACT_ATOMS: atom_id res chain seq x y z
N MET A 1 -8.40 -7.48 -32.07
CA MET A 1 -8.88 -8.50 -31.12
C MET A 1 -10.31 -8.92 -31.50
N LYS A 2 -10.53 -10.18 -31.78
CA LYS A 2 -11.89 -10.77 -31.96
C LYS A 2 -12.22 -11.59 -30.73
N LEU A 3 -13.48 -11.55 -30.32
CA LEU A 3 -13.96 -12.45 -29.28
C LEU A 3 -13.94 -13.91 -29.81
N ARG A 4 -13.06 -14.74 -29.27
CA ARG A 4 -12.93 -16.18 -29.56
C ARG A 4 -13.26 -17.03 -28.35
N GLY A 5 -13.12 -16.43 -27.16
CA GLY A 5 -13.38 -17.00 -25.86
C GLY A 5 -14.66 -16.44 -25.25
N ARG A 6 -14.80 -16.66 -23.95
CA ARG A 6 -15.96 -16.26 -23.16
C ARG A 6 -15.70 -14.94 -22.44
N ILE A 7 -16.76 -14.32 -21.92
CA ILE A 7 -16.72 -13.13 -21.08
C ILE A 7 -17.08 -13.54 -19.65
N LEU A 8 -16.19 -13.24 -18.70
CA LEU A 8 -16.43 -13.47 -17.27
C LEU A 8 -16.93 -12.18 -16.62
N TRP A 9 -18.17 -12.20 -16.17
CA TRP A 9 -18.77 -11.11 -15.41
C TRP A 9 -18.57 -11.35 -13.91
N LEU A 10 -17.89 -10.43 -13.23
CA LEU A 10 -17.70 -10.49 -11.79
C LEU A 10 -18.92 -9.93 -11.08
N SER A 11 -19.98 -10.76 -11.06
CA SER A 11 -21.23 -10.40 -10.39
C SER A 11 -21.05 -10.31 -8.86
N ALA A 12 -21.84 -9.42 -8.24
CA ALA A 12 -22.01 -9.38 -6.78
C ALA A 12 -22.76 -10.61 -6.24
N ASP A 13 -23.45 -11.35 -7.12
CA ASP A 13 -24.12 -12.61 -6.78
C ASP A 13 -23.16 -13.81 -7.02
N PRO A 14 -22.72 -14.51 -5.96
CA PRO A 14 -21.83 -15.67 -6.09
C PRO A 14 -22.41 -16.79 -6.97
N ALA A 15 -23.72 -16.96 -7.00
CA ALA A 15 -24.36 -17.99 -7.80
C ALA A 15 -24.21 -17.73 -9.31
N GLN A 16 -24.27 -16.46 -9.73
CA GLN A 16 -24.05 -16.09 -11.12
C GLN A 16 -22.59 -16.28 -11.57
N VAL A 17 -21.65 -16.03 -10.66
CA VAL A 17 -20.22 -16.32 -10.95
C VAL A 17 -20.03 -17.83 -11.09
N ARG A 18 -20.61 -18.62 -10.18
CA ARG A 18 -20.50 -20.08 -10.22
C ARG A 18 -21.10 -20.67 -11.52
N ALA A 19 -22.29 -20.20 -11.93
CA ALA A 19 -22.93 -20.63 -13.17
C ALA A 19 -22.03 -20.44 -14.41
N GLN A 20 -21.33 -19.30 -14.49
CA GLN A 20 -20.38 -19.02 -15.58
C GLN A 20 -19.20 -20.00 -15.58
N LEU A 21 -18.65 -20.31 -14.39
CA LEU A 21 -17.55 -21.28 -14.25
C LEU A 21 -18.01 -22.71 -14.60
N ASP A 22 -19.28 -23.03 -14.37
CA ASP A 22 -19.90 -24.31 -14.72
C ASP A 22 -20.33 -24.40 -16.21
N GLY A 23 -20.10 -23.34 -17.01
CA GLY A 23 -20.25 -23.34 -18.47
C GLY A 23 -21.43 -22.53 -18.99
N GLU A 24 -22.21 -21.86 -18.14
CA GLU A 24 -23.28 -20.97 -18.56
C GLU A 24 -22.72 -19.58 -18.94
N ASP A 25 -23.18 -19.00 -20.05
CA ASP A 25 -22.88 -17.61 -20.37
C ASP A 25 -24.00 -16.72 -19.86
N LEU A 26 -23.65 -15.62 -19.18
CA LEU A 26 -24.63 -14.60 -18.82
C LEU A 26 -25.11 -13.88 -20.09
N ALA A 27 -26.40 -13.55 -20.13
CA ALA A 27 -27.05 -12.93 -21.27
C ALA A 27 -26.39 -11.59 -21.70
N PRO A 28 -26.57 -11.16 -22.97
CA PRO A 28 -25.83 -10.04 -23.55
C PRO A 28 -25.97 -8.73 -22.77
N ALA A 29 -24.97 -7.87 -22.97
CA ALA A 29 -24.66 -6.64 -22.24
C ALA A 29 -25.77 -5.59 -22.09
N SER A 30 -26.96 -5.77 -22.65
CA SER A 30 -28.10 -4.87 -22.51
C SER A 30 -28.59 -4.69 -21.06
N VAL A 31 -28.30 -5.65 -20.19
CA VAL A 31 -28.52 -5.54 -18.72
C VAL A 31 -27.36 -6.25 -18.02
N PRO A 32 -26.26 -5.55 -17.73
CA PRO A 32 -25.18 -6.15 -16.96
C PRO A 32 -25.69 -6.58 -15.58
N PRO A 33 -25.23 -7.73 -15.04
CA PRO A 33 -25.54 -8.12 -13.68
C PRO A 33 -25.03 -7.03 -12.70
N PRO A 34 -25.56 -6.95 -11.49
CA PRO A 34 -24.96 -6.10 -10.46
C PRO A 34 -23.51 -6.57 -10.23
N LEU A 35 -22.55 -5.74 -10.62
CA LEU A 35 -21.13 -6.07 -10.55
C LEU A 35 -20.60 -5.89 -9.12
N HIS A 36 -19.68 -6.76 -8.73
CA HIS A 36 -19.02 -6.68 -7.44
C HIS A 36 -18.19 -5.40 -7.34
N PHE A 37 -18.36 -4.67 -6.24
CA PHE A 37 -17.59 -3.46 -5.94
C PHE A 37 -16.24 -3.83 -5.32
N GLY A 38 -15.17 -3.19 -5.74
CA GLY A 38 -13.88 -3.25 -5.06
C GLY A 38 -13.19 -4.61 -5.12
N VAL A 39 -13.25 -5.32 -6.27
CA VAL A 39 -12.45 -6.55 -6.45
C VAL A 39 -11.00 -6.21 -6.21
N ASN A 40 -10.47 -6.64 -5.07
CA ASN A 40 -9.11 -6.30 -4.66
C ASN A 40 -8.09 -7.34 -5.13
N THR A 41 -6.82 -6.96 -5.14
CA THR A 41 -5.73 -7.82 -5.62
C THR A 41 -5.54 -9.09 -4.78
N ASP A 42 -5.96 -9.09 -3.50
CA ASP A 42 -5.97 -10.29 -2.65
C ASP A 42 -7.07 -11.28 -3.05
N GLN A 43 -8.18 -10.80 -3.63
CA GLN A 43 -9.24 -11.63 -4.23
C GLN A 43 -8.86 -12.11 -5.62
N MET A 44 -8.06 -11.33 -6.37
CA MET A 44 -7.60 -11.70 -7.71
C MET A 44 -6.53 -12.79 -7.65
N ILE A 45 -5.63 -12.70 -6.68
CA ILE A 45 -4.58 -13.71 -6.48
C ILE A 45 -4.14 -13.73 -5.02
N SER A 46 -4.21 -14.90 -4.41
CA SER A 46 -3.81 -15.06 -3.01
C SER A 46 -2.31 -14.84 -2.81
N GLY A 47 -1.95 -14.35 -1.62
CA GLY A 47 -0.54 -14.24 -1.24
C GLY A 47 0.22 -15.55 -1.32
N ALA A 48 -0.45 -16.68 -1.08
CA ALA A 48 0.16 -18.00 -1.22
C ALA A 48 0.50 -18.32 -2.68
N ALA A 49 -0.37 -17.99 -3.63
CA ALA A 49 -0.12 -18.19 -5.05
C ALA A 49 1.07 -17.34 -5.54
N CYS A 50 1.18 -16.09 -5.07
CA CYS A 50 2.31 -15.23 -5.42
C CYS A 50 3.69 -15.75 -4.97
N THR A 51 3.75 -16.71 -4.05
CA THR A 51 5.02 -17.33 -3.63
C THR A 51 5.48 -18.46 -4.55
N LEU A 52 4.64 -18.89 -5.51
CA LEU A 52 4.95 -20.04 -6.39
C LEU A 52 5.88 -19.66 -7.54
N GLY A 53 5.83 -18.42 -8.01
CA GLY A 53 6.65 -17.92 -9.11
C GLY A 53 6.13 -16.62 -9.70
N TYR A 54 6.65 -16.23 -10.86
CA TYR A 54 6.47 -14.89 -11.43
C TYR A 54 5.89 -14.89 -12.85
N THR A 55 5.70 -16.04 -13.47
CA THR A 55 5.25 -16.15 -14.86
C THR A 55 3.74 -16.39 -14.95
N GLY A 56 3.15 -16.00 -16.09
CA GLY A 56 1.74 -16.24 -16.35
C GLY A 56 1.36 -17.72 -16.34
N GLU A 57 2.26 -18.62 -16.75
CA GLU A 57 2.06 -20.07 -16.69
C GLU A 57 1.83 -20.56 -15.26
N ILE A 58 2.60 -20.01 -14.31
CA ILE A 58 2.51 -20.36 -12.88
C ILE A 58 1.32 -19.68 -12.21
N LEU A 59 1.09 -18.40 -12.50
CA LEU A 59 0.11 -17.56 -11.79
C LEU A 59 -1.30 -17.64 -12.40
N GLY A 60 -1.42 -17.89 -13.71
CA GLY A 60 -2.71 -17.96 -14.40
C GLY A 60 -3.74 -18.91 -13.79
N PRO A 61 -3.37 -20.12 -13.36
CA PRO A 61 -4.28 -21.03 -12.68
C PRO A 61 -4.89 -20.50 -11.38
N TRP A 62 -4.27 -19.48 -10.77
CA TRP A 62 -4.69 -18.89 -9.49
C TRP A 62 -5.52 -17.63 -9.66
N LEU A 63 -5.85 -17.23 -10.89
CA LEU A 63 -6.67 -16.04 -11.11
C LEU A 63 -8.02 -16.17 -10.41
N LEU A 64 -8.35 -15.18 -9.56
CA LEU A 64 -9.58 -15.08 -8.77
C LEU A 64 -9.77 -16.19 -7.70
N ASP A 65 -8.69 -16.85 -7.26
CA ASP A 65 -8.71 -17.97 -6.31
C ASP A 65 -9.33 -17.62 -4.92
N ARG A 66 -9.58 -16.33 -4.65
CA ARG A 66 -10.23 -15.82 -3.43
C ARG A 66 -11.53 -15.06 -3.69
N PHE A 67 -11.95 -15.01 -4.96
CA PHE A 67 -13.12 -14.21 -5.30
C PHE A 67 -14.41 -14.90 -4.83
N LEU A 68 -15.11 -14.25 -3.88
CA LEU A 68 -16.37 -14.70 -3.28
C LEU A 68 -16.37 -16.17 -2.78
N GLU A 69 -15.18 -16.79 -2.63
CA GLU A 69 -15.00 -18.21 -2.26
C GLU A 69 -15.69 -19.22 -3.20
N VAL A 70 -16.07 -18.80 -4.40
CA VAL A 70 -16.75 -19.66 -5.37
C VAL A 70 -15.86 -20.10 -6.53
N VAL A 71 -14.70 -19.48 -6.70
CA VAL A 71 -13.73 -19.83 -7.74
C VAL A 71 -12.71 -20.84 -7.20
N ARG A 72 -12.44 -21.91 -7.94
CA ARG A 72 -11.42 -22.90 -7.63
C ARG A 72 -10.22 -22.76 -8.57
N ASP A 73 -9.08 -23.28 -8.12
CA ASP A 73 -7.82 -23.20 -8.87
C ASP A 73 -7.98 -23.68 -10.33
N GLY A 74 -7.57 -22.84 -11.27
CA GLY A 74 -7.58 -23.12 -12.70
C GLY A 74 -8.95 -23.05 -13.40
N GLU A 75 -10.05 -22.77 -12.69
CA GLU A 75 -11.38 -22.74 -13.33
C GLU A 75 -11.52 -21.58 -14.32
N VAL A 76 -10.98 -20.40 -14.01
CA VAL A 76 -11.02 -19.26 -14.93
C VAL A 76 -10.24 -19.57 -16.21
N GLN A 77 -9.03 -20.11 -16.07
CA GLN A 77 -8.19 -20.50 -17.21
C GLN A 77 -8.86 -21.58 -18.07
N ARG A 78 -9.36 -22.66 -17.44
CA ARG A 78 -10.06 -23.75 -18.14
C ARG A 78 -11.39 -23.34 -18.73
N GLY A 79 -12.03 -22.31 -18.18
CA GLY A 79 -13.30 -21.78 -18.67
C GLY A 79 -13.20 -21.05 -20.01
N GLY A 80 -11.99 -20.80 -20.53
CA GLY A 80 -11.76 -20.17 -21.82
C GLY A 80 -12.24 -18.71 -21.88
N PHE A 81 -12.16 -18.02 -20.75
CA PHE A 81 -12.51 -16.60 -20.70
C PHE A 81 -11.40 -15.76 -21.33
N GLN A 82 -11.79 -14.85 -22.21
CA GLN A 82 -10.91 -13.89 -22.90
C GLN A 82 -11.08 -12.46 -22.38
N VAL A 83 -12.24 -12.15 -21.81
CA VAL A 83 -12.58 -10.84 -21.27
C VAL A 83 -13.07 -11.00 -19.84
N VAL A 84 -12.56 -10.14 -18.93
CA VAL A 84 -13.10 -10.00 -17.57
C VAL A 84 -13.83 -8.68 -17.46
N VAL A 85 -15.02 -8.71 -16.86
CA VAL A 85 -15.85 -7.52 -16.63
C VAL A 85 -16.05 -7.30 -15.13
N GLY A 86 -15.50 -6.21 -14.62
CA GLY A 86 -15.57 -5.81 -13.21
C GLY A 86 -16.45 -4.59 -12.95
N GLY A 87 -16.73 -4.34 -11.69
CA GLY A 87 -17.43 -3.15 -11.20
C GLY A 87 -16.52 -1.95 -10.93
N ASP A 88 -16.95 -1.12 -9.98
CA ASP A 88 -16.16 0.02 -9.55
C ASP A 88 -14.96 -0.42 -8.70
N ALA A 89 -13.89 0.38 -8.71
CA ALA A 89 -12.67 0.19 -7.93
C ALA A 89 -11.94 -1.15 -8.18
N TYR A 90 -11.94 -1.62 -9.42
CA TYR A 90 -11.25 -2.85 -9.79
C TYR A 90 -9.73 -2.76 -9.57
N GLY A 91 -9.15 -3.75 -8.90
CA GLY A 91 -7.70 -3.79 -8.58
C GLY A 91 -7.30 -3.00 -7.34
N SER A 92 -8.23 -2.79 -6.39
CA SER A 92 -7.90 -2.18 -5.11
C SER A 92 -6.94 -3.04 -4.25
N GLY A 93 -6.39 -2.45 -3.19
CA GLY A 93 -5.56 -3.17 -2.20
C GLY A 93 -4.06 -3.08 -2.45
N SER A 94 -3.39 -4.22 -2.56
CA SER A 94 -1.93 -4.32 -2.62
C SER A 94 -1.37 -3.98 -4.01
N SER A 95 -0.09 -3.56 -4.06
CA SER A 95 0.66 -3.30 -5.31
C SER A 95 1.03 -4.56 -6.12
N ARG A 96 0.29 -5.65 -5.98
CA ARG A 96 0.59 -6.95 -6.59
C ARG A 96 0.43 -6.93 -8.10
N GLU A 97 1.52 -6.81 -8.80
CA GLU A 97 1.57 -7.00 -10.26
C GLU A 97 1.24 -8.46 -10.66
N ALA A 98 1.49 -9.41 -9.78
CA ALA A 98 1.10 -10.80 -9.94
C ALA A 98 -0.39 -10.98 -10.32
N ALA A 99 -1.26 -10.05 -9.90
CA ALA A 99 -2.66 -10.07 -10.30
C ALA A 99 -2.82 -9.82 -11.81
N VAL A 100 -2.07 -8.89 -12.40
CA VAL A 100 -2.09 -8.62 -13.85
C VAL A 100 -1.47 -9.78 -14.61
N VAL A 101 -0.35 -10.31 -14.14
CA VAL A 101 0.31 -11.49 -14.73
C VAL A 101 -0.62 -12.71 -14.69
N ALA A 102 -1.40 -12.88 -13.61
CA ALA A 102 -2.40 -13.96 -13.53
C ALA A 102 -3.52 -13.80 -14.56
N HIS A 103 -3.99 -12.58 -14.83
CA HIS A 103 -4.96 -12.33 -15.90
C HIS A 103 -4.40 -12.78 -17.26
N GLN A 104 -3.21 -12.31 -17.61
CA GLN A 104 -2.55 -12.68 -18.87
C GLN A 104 -2.33 -14.20 -18.95
N GLY A 105 -1.84 -14.82 -17.87
CA GLY A 105 -1.61 -16.25 -17.77
C GLY A 105 -2.88 -17.12 -17.83
N ALA A 106 -4.02 -16.57 -17.40
CA ALA A 106 -5.32 -17.23 -17.55
C ALA A 106 -5.95 -17.07 -18.94
N GLY A 107 -5.30 -16.32 -19.85
CA GLY A 107 -5.80 -16.08 -21.20
C GLY A 107 -6.71 -14.85 -21.34
N ILE A 108 -6.72 -13.97 -20.35
CA ILE A 108 -7.47 -12.72 -20.42
C ILE A 108 -6.72 -11.73 -21.31
N GLU A 109 -7.36 -11.27 -22.38
CA GLU A 109 -6.82 -10.33 -23.36
C GLU A 109 -7.37 -8.91 -23.19
N LEU A 110 -8.47 -8.74 -22.41
CA LEU A 110 -9.09 -7.45 -22.16
C LEU A 110 -9.76 -7.44 -20.78
N VAL A 111 -9.55 -6.35 -20.03
CA VAL A 111 -10.29 -6.07 -18.81
C VAL A 111 -11.21 -4.87 -19.01
N VAL A 112 -12.50 -5.04 -18.73
CA VAL A 112 -13.49 -3.97 -18.76
C VAL A 112 -13.99 -3.74 -17.34
N ALA A 113 -13.96 -2.51 -16.82
CA ALA A 113 -14.49 -2.23 -15.49
C ALA A 113 -15.04 -0.80 -15.43
N ARG A 114 -15.93 -0.53 -14.47
CA ARG A 114 -16.49 0.83 -14.31
C ARG A 114 -15.43 1.83 -13.90
N SER A 115 -14.50 1.41 -13.04
CA SER A 115 -13.32 2.19 -12.67
C SER A 115 -12.20 1.27 -12.21
N PHE A 116 -10.96 1.72 -12.32
CA PHE A 116 -9.76 1.00 -11.93
C PHE A 116 -9.02 1.73 -10.81
N GLN A 117 -8.37 0.96 -9.95
CA GLN A 117 -7.44 1.53 -9.00
C GLN A 117 -6.08 1.80 -9.64
N ARG A 118 -5.45 2.89 -9.22
CA ARG A 118 -4.24 3.45 -9.83
C ARG A 118 -3.15 2.41 -10.10
N ILE A 119 -2.68 1.72 -9.06
CA ILE A 119 -1.53 0.80 -9.21
C ILE A 119 -1.87 -0.34 -10.17
N PHE A 120 -3.08 -0.89 -10.10
CA PHE A 120 -3.50 -1.97 -10.98
C PHE A 120 -3.60 -1.49 -12.44
N GLN A 121 -4.14 -0.29 -12.66
CA GLN A 121 -4.20 0.34 -13.98
C GLN A 121 -2.81 0.60 -14.55
N GLU A 122 -1.91 1.16 -13.76
CA GLU A 122 -0.51 1.39 -14.15
C GLU A 122 0.17 0.06 -14.51
N ASN A 123 0.00 -0.98 -13.70
CA ASN A 123 0.54 -2.30 -13.97
C ASN A 123 0.00 -2.89 -15.29
N MET A 124 -1.29 -2.71 -15.61
CA MET A 124 -1.84 -3.13 -16.91
C MET A 124 -1.19 -2.40 -18.09
N VAL A 125 -1.03 -1.06 -18.00
CA VAL A 125 -0.31 -0.28 -19.04
C VAL A 125 1.14 -0.75 -19.18
N TYR A 126 1.82 -0.95 -18.06
CA TYR A 126 3.25 -1.26 -18.03
C TYR A 126 3.56 -2.67 -18.53
N SER A 127 2.65 -3.62 -18.33
CA SER A 127 2.76 -5.00 -18.82
C SER A 127 2.01 -5.27 -20.11
N GLY A 128 1.35 -4.26 -20.69
CA GLY A 128 0.65 -4.36 -21.97
C GLY A 128 -0.65 -5.16 -21.95
N LEU A 129 -1.35 -5.26 -20.81
CA LEU A 129 -2.71 -5.81 -20.72
C LEU A 129 -3.74 -4.72 -21.07
N PRO A 130 -4.50 -4.86 -22.17
CA PRO A 130 -5.52 -3.90 -22.56
C PRO A 130 -6.66 -3.79 -21.55
N PHE A 131 -7.17 -2.57 -21.37
CA PHE A 131 -8.33 -2.31 -20.53
C PHE A 131 -9.15 -1.11 -21.02
N THR A 132 -10.40 -1.01 -20.59
CA THR A 132 -11.27 0.13 -20.87
C THR A 132 -12.37 0.27 -19.83
N THR A 133 -12.92 1.49 -19.71
CA THR A 133 -14.16 1.75 -18.95
C THR A 133 -15.38 1.83 -19.86
N ASP A 134 -15.20 1.73 -21.16
CA ASP A 134 -16.29 1.71 -22.15
C ASP A 134 -16.93 0.32 -22.28
N PHE A 135 -18.09 0.14 -21.69
CA PHE A 135 -18.86 -1.12 -21.77
C PHE A 135 -19.43 -1.41 -23.17
N ALA A 136 -19.55 -0.41 -24.05
CA ALA A 136 -19.99 -0.63 -25.43
C ALA A 136 -19.04 -1.54 -26.21
N VAL A 137 -17.79 -1.63 -25.80
CA VAL A 137 -16.80 -2.58 -26.35
C VAL A 137 -17.28 -4.02 -26.24
N ILE A 138 -18.01 -4.38 -25.19
CA ILE A 138 -18.53 -5.74 -24.97
C ILE A 138 -19.56 -6.09 -26.04
N GLU A 139 -20.50 -5.17 -26.31
CA GLU A 139 -21.55 -5.37 -27.34
C GLU A 139 -20.92 -5.53 -28.74
N ARG A 140 -19.93 -4.70 -29.05
CA ARG A 140 -19.18 -4.76 -30.31
C ARG A 140 -18.46 -6.10 -30.49
N LEU A 141 -17.80 -6.58 -29.44
CA LEU A 141 -17.14 -7.90 -29.45
C LEU A 141 -18.15 -9.06 -29.60
N GLN A 142 -19.29 -8.99 -28.92
CA GLN A 142 -20.36 -9.98 -29.03
C GLN A 142 -21.03 -9.98 -30.42
N ALA A 143 -21.09 -8.81 -31.08
CA ALA A 143 -21.53 -8.69 -32.46
C ALA A 143 -20.51 -9.21 -33.47
N GLY A 144 -19.33 -9.69 -33.04
CA GLY A 144 -18.28 -10.24 -33.89
C GLY A 144 -17.37 -9.19 -34.54
N GLU A 145 -17.40 -7.94 -34.04
CA GLU A 145 -16.50 -6.89 -34.50
C GLU A 145 -15.04 -7.23 -34.17
N ASP A 146 -14.12 -6.83 -35.04
CA ASP A 146 -12.69 -6.91 -34.78
C ASP A 146 -12.24 -5.61 -34.12
N LEU A 147 -12.06 -5.65 -32.81
CA LEU A 147 -11.64 -4.49 -32.02
C LEU A 147 -10.16 -4.21 -32.27
N ASP A 148 -9.84 -3.02 -32.74
CA ASP A 148 -8.47 -2.53 -32.75
C ASP A 148 -8.08 -2.08 -31.33
N VAL A 149 -7.32 -2.92 -30.63
CA VAL A 149 -6.88 -2.65 -29.26
C VAL A 149 -6.01 -1.39 -29.16
N ALA A 150 -5.33 -0.99 -30.25
CA ALA A 150 -4.57 0.24 -30.28
C ALA A 150 -5.48 1.48 -30.15
N THR A 151 -6.76 1.39 -30.53
CA THR A 151 -7.71 2.49 -30.33
C THR A 151 -8.03 2.70 -28.85
N LEU A 152 -8.03 1.66 -28.02
CA LEU A 152 -8.19 1.79 -26.58
C LEU A 152 -6.98 2.52 -25.95
N ALA A 153 -5.78 2.24 -26.45
CA ALA A 153 -4.58 2.96 -26.02
C ALA A 153 -4.58 4.43 -26.46
N ALA A 154 -5.29 4.80 -27.54
CA ALA A 154 -5.37 6.19 -28.00
C ALA A 154 -6.10 7.12 -27.02
N GLU A 155 -6.98 6.57 -26.19
CA GLU A 155 -7.70 7.31 -25.14
C GLU A 155 -6.85 7.54 -23.89
N LEU A 156 -5.71 6.82 -23.76
CA LEU A 156 -4.81 6.96 -22.62
C LEU A 156 -4.07 8.32 -22.65
N PRO A 157 -3.67 8.84 -21.49
CA PRO A 157 -2.80 10.01 -21.41
C PRO A 157 -1.51 9.85 -22.22
N PRO A 158 -0.87 10.96 -22.65
CA PRO A 158 0.27 10.92 -23.60
C PRO A 158 1.41 10.00 -23.20
N PHE A 159 1.78 9.97 -21.93
CA PHE A 159 2.85 9.10 -21.46
C PHE A 159 2.46 7.61 -21.56
N PHE A 160 1.24 7.25 -21.13
CA PHE A 160 0.77 5.86 -21.23
C PHE A 160 0.66 5.41 -22.67
N ARG A 161 0.25 6.30 -23.60
CA ARG A 161 0.29 6.00 -25.05
C ARG A 161 1.71 5.73 -25.54
N ALA A 162 2.68 6.52 -25.09
CA ALA A 162 4.09 6.30 -25.45
C ALA A 162 4.61 4.96 -24.93
N VAL A 163 4.29 4.61 -23.68
CA VAL A 163 4.62 3.31 -23.07
C VAL A 163 3.98 2.16 -23.86
N ALA A 164 2.69 2.25 -24.16
CA ALA A 164 1.98 1.23 -24.94
C ALA A 164 2.55 1.07 -26.35
N ALA A 165 2.91 2.19 -27.02
CA ALA A 165 3.53 2.16 -28.36
C ALA A 165 4.90 1.47 -28.41
N HIS A 166 5.62 1.44 -27.28
CA HIS A 166 6.89 0.71 -27.14
C HIS A 166 6.71 -0.75 -26.69
N GLY A 167 5.49 -1.19 -26.40
CA GLY A 167 5.23 -2.55 -25.91
C GLY A 167 5.42 -2.71 -24.39
N GLY A 168 5.34 -1.60 -23.63
CA GLY A 168 5.43 -1.59 -22.17
C GLY A 168 6.55 -0.71 -21.62
N LEU A 169 6.56 -0.58 -20.29
CA LEU A 169 7.43 0.38 -19.60
C LEU A 169 8.92 0.04 -19.72
N LEU A 170 9.28 -1.25 -19.67
CA LEU A 170 10.69 -1.67 -19.74
C LEU A 170 11.29 -1.41 -21.13
N ALA A 171 10.52 -1.69 -22.19
CA ALA A 171 10.92 -1.37 -23.56
C ALA A 171 11.01 0.14 -23.79
N TYR A 172 10.08 0.93 -23.23
CA TYR A 172 10.17 2.39 -23.21
C TYR A 172 11.44 2.85 -22.49
N GLY A 173 11.79 2.23 -21.36
CA GLY A 173 13.02 2.51 -20.61
C GLY A 173 14.27 2.24 -21.42
N SER A 174 14.33 1.16 -22.17
CA SER A 174 15.43 0.85 -23.09
C SER A 174 15.57 1.93 -24.18
N ALA A 175 14.45 2.35 -24.77
CA ALA A 175 14.42 3.41 -25.76
C ALA A 175 14.86 4.77 -25.18
N LEU A 176 14.45 5.07 -23.93
CA LEU A 176 14.84 6.29 -23.21
C LEU A 176 16.36 6.34 -22.98
N LEU A 177 16.94 5.24 -22.47
CA LEU A 177 18.37 5.12 -22.21
C LEU A 177 19.20 5.18 -23.48
N ALA A 178 18.67 4.71 -24.61
CA ALA A 178 19.30 4.78 -25.92
C ALA A 178 19.12 6.16 -26.61
N GLY A 179 18.37 7.09 -26.00
CA GLY A 179 18.05 8.39 -26.60
C GLY A 179 17.04 8.34 -27.73
N HIS A 180 16.32 7.22 -27.89
CA HIS A 180 15.28 7.02 -28.91
C HIS A 180 13.88 7.40 -28.43
N ALA A 181 13.70 7.61 -27.15
CA ALA A 181 12.48 8.17 -26.56
C ALA A 181 12.80 9.46 -25.81
N THR A 182 11.88 10.41 -25.89
CA THR A 182 11.97 11.68 -25.15
C THR A 182 10.72 11.87 -24.30
N PRO A 183 10.82 12.60 -23.17
CA PRO A 183 9.66 12.94 -22.38
C PRO A 183 8.57 13.63 -23.22
N SER A 184 7.32 13.20 -23.05
CA SER A 184 6.17 13.75 -23.78
C SER A 184 5.53 14.96 -23.08
N TYR A 185 6.12 15.43 -21.98
CA TYR A 185 5.63 16.56 -21.19
C TYR A 185 6.46 17.83 -21.40
N ARG A 186 5.89 18.96 -20.98
CA ARG A 186 6.54 20.26 -21.10
C ARG A 186 7.60 20.44 -20.01
N VAL A 187 8.82 20.78 -20.40
CA VAL A 187 9.97 21.00 -19.48
C VAL A 187 10.17 22.47 -19.08
N ASP A 188 9.43 23.41 -19.69
CA ASP A 188 9.49 24.86 -19.46
C ASP A 188 8.09 25.47 -19.15
N PRO A 189 7.31 24.91 -18.21
CA PRO A 189 6.00 25.45 -17.86
C PRO A 189 6.15 26.83 -17.20
N PRO A 190 5.16 27.73 -17.35
CA PRO A 190 5.15 29.01 -16.62
C PRO A 190 5.07 28.77 -15.11
N ALA A 191 5.80 29.57 -14.34
CA ALA A 191 5.72 29.54 -12.89
C ALA A 191 4.34 29.93 -12.39
N ARG A 192 3.88 29.24 -11.33
CA ARG A 192 2.65 29.52 -10.60
C ARG A 192 2.82 29.15 -9.13
N PRO A 193 1.93 29.60 -8.21
CA PRO A 193 1.92 29.10 -6.85
C PRO A 193 1.70 27.58 -6.80
N LEU A 194 2.51 26.87 -6.03
CA LEU A 194 2.48 25.41 -5.90
C LEU A 194 2.17 25.01 -4.45
N ASN A 195 1.38 23.96 -4.27
CA ASN A 195 1.28 23.30 -2.99
C ASN A 195 2.55 22.47 -2.71
N ALA A 196 2.67 21.91 -1.49
CA ALA A 196 3.88 21.19 -1.09
C ALA A 196 4.15 19.95 -1.98
N VAL A 197 3.10 19.22 -2.35
CA VAL A 197 3.20 18.04 -3.21
C VAL A 197 3.69 18.41 -4.62
N GLU A 198 3.08 19.42 -5.22
CA GLU A 198 3.50 19.91 -6.54
C GLU A 198 4.95 20.43 -6.54
N LYS A 199 5.40 21.07 -5.45
CA LYS A 199 6.81 21.51 -5.32
C LYS A 199 7.78 20.34 -5.29
N ILE A 200 7.44 19.28 -4.53
CA ILE A 200 8.29 18.10 -4.46
C ILE A 200 8.40 17.44 -5.83
N ILE A 201 7.27 17.24 -6.50
CA ILE A 201 7.23 16.66 -7.84
C ILE A 201 7.99 17.54 -8.83
N ALA A 202 7.71 18.85 -8.88
CA ALA A 202 8.34 19.78 -9.81
C ALA A 202 9.87 19.78 -9.69
N ARG A 203 10.41 19.70 -8.48
CA ARG A 203 11.86 19.60 -8.21
C ARG A 203 12.49 18.31 -8.74
N ALA A 204 11.70 17.23 -8.82
CA ALA A 204 12.16 15.89 -9.21
C ALA A 204 11.98 15.61 -10.70
N VAL A 205 11.22 16.41 -11.46
CA VAL A 205 10.93 16.16 -12.88
C VAL A 205 12.23 16.01 -13.68
N TYR A 206 12.33 14.90 -14.40
CA TYR A 206 13.44 14.66 -15.34
C TYR A 206 13.29 15.55 -16.57
N THR A 207 14.34 16.31 -16.91
CA THR A 207 14.33 17.25 -18.04
C THR A 207 15.30 16.88 -19.17
N GLY A 208 15.90 15.70 -19.06
CA GLY A 208 16.84 15.15 -20.04
C GLY A 208 18.26 15.01 -19.49
N GLY A 209 18.95 13.94 -19.86
CA GLY A 209 20.30 13.64 -19.33
C GLY A 209 20.31 13.55 -17.80
N ASN A 210 21.17 14.30 -17.14
CA ASN A 210 21.25 14.36 -15.67
C ASN A 210 20.56 15.61 -15.09
N THR A 211 19.72 16.28 -15.87
CA THR A 211 19.04 17.50 -15.41
C THR A 211 17.67 17.20 -14.84
N ARG A 212 17.28 17.96 -13.82
CA ARG A 212 16.00 17.82 -13.13
C ARG A 212 15.43 19.16 -12.70
N GLY A 213 14.13 19.17 -12.54
CA GLY A 213 13.39 20.31 -12.02
C GLY A 213 12.74 21.15 -13.11
N VAL A 214 11.51 21.54 -12.86
CA VAL A 214 10.69 22.46 -13.68
C VAL A 214 10.11 23.54 -12.78
N ALA A 215 9.67 24.64 -13.38
CA ALA A 215 9.09 25.76 -12.64
C ALA A 215 7.73 25.42 -12.01
N ALA A 216 6.96 24.54 -12.65
CA ALA A 216 5.65 24.11 -12.15
C ALA A 216 5.25 22.76 -12.75
N VAL A 217 4.28 22.09 -12.11
CA VAL A 217 3.53 20.93 -12.63
C VAL A 217 2.04 21.16 -12.38
N ALA A 218 1.16 20.49 -13.10
CA ALA A 218 -0.29 20.60 -12.92
C ALA A 218 -0.94 19.23 -12.72
N PRO A 219 -2.02 19.13 -11.91
CA PRO A 219 -2.74 17.88 -11.73
C PRO A 219 -3.17 17.24 -13.06
N GLY A 220 -2.95 15.93 -13.20
CA GLY A 220 -3.20 15.15 -14.41
C GLY A 220 -2.04 15.11 -15.40
N GLU A 221 -1.04 15.98 -15.29
CA GLU A 221 0.18 15.85 -16.10
C GLU A 221 0.94 14.57 -15.73
N GLN A 222 1.47 13.88 -16.75
CA GLN A 222 2.32 12.71 -16.55
C GLN A 222 3.77 13.09 -16.79
N VAL A 223 4.60 12.89 -15.79
CA VAL A 223 6.02 13.26 -15.79
C VAL A 223 6.89 12.08 -15.35
N LEU A 224 8.15 12.07 -15.76
CA LEU A 224 9.17 11.22 -15.18
C LEU A 224 9.87 11.99 -14.05
N CYS A 225 10.00 11.39 -12.89
CA CYS A 225 10.68 11.98 -11.74
C CYS A 225 11.92 11.17 -11.36
N HIS A 226 13.00 11.85 -11.01
CA HIS A 226 14.12 11.23 -10.32
C HIS A 226 13.68 10.70 -8.96
N THR A 227 14.08 9.47 -8.64
CA THR A 227 13.84 8.87 -7.34
C THR A 227 14.97 9.20 -6.37
N GLY A 228 14.63 9.67 -5.17
CA GLY A 228 15.59 9.86 -4.08
C GLY A 228 15.88 8.57 -3.31
N PHE A 229 14.95 7.62 -3.33
CA PHE A 229 15.15 6.30 -2.76
C PHE A 229 14.22 5.25 -3.40
N ARG A 230 14.71 4.01 -3.50
CA ARG A 230 14.01 2.85 -4.07
C ARG A 230 14.14 1.67 -3.12
N GLY A 231 13.06 0.91 -2.91
CA GLY A 231 13.10 -0.22 -2.01
C GLY A 231 12.28 -1.41 -2.48
N VAL A 232 12.78 -2.60 -2.20
CA VAL A 232 12.11 -3.89 -2.44
C VAL A 232 12.07 -4.70 -1.16
N HIS A 233 11.15 -5.63 -1.05
CA HIS A 233 11.10 -6.58 0.06
C HIS A 233 11.05 -8.02 -0.48
N GLU A 234 11.23 -9.01 0.38
CA GLU A 234 11.39 -10.40 0.00
C GLU A 234 10.21 -10.97 -0.81
N TYR A 235 9.02 -10.39 -0.64
CA TYR A 235 7.84 -10.84 -1.35
C TYR A 235 7.81 -10.44 -2.84
N THR A 236 8.53 -9.39 -3.21
CA THR A 236 8.48 -8.78 -4.57
C THR A 236 9.83 -8.76 -5.27
N ALA A 237 10.94 -8.83 -4.54
CA ALA A 237 12.28 -8.68 -5.09
C ALA A 237 12.57 -9.67 -6.24
N GLY A 238 12.17 -10.93 -6.08
CA GLY A 238 12.37 -11.94 -7.12
C GLY A 238 11.67 -11.57 -8.44
N MET A 239 10.40 -11.11 -8.39
CA MET A 239 9.67 -10.67 -9.57
C MET A 239 10.31 -9.42 -10.21
N VAL A 240 10.69 -8.44 -9.40
CA VAL A 240 11.36 -7.22 -9.89
C VAL A 240 12.62 -7.58 -10.66
N MET A 241 13.44 -8.48 -10.10
CA MET A 241 14.71 -8.84 -10.73
C MET A 241 14.55 -9.81 -11.91
N ALA A 242 13.51 -10.64 -11.93
CA ALA A 242 13.19 -11.44 -13.11
C ALA A 242 12.84 -10.53 -14.31
N LEU A 243 11.97 -9.54 -14.11
CA LEU A 243 11.61 -8.54 -15.12
C LEU A 243 12.81 -7.68 -15.54
N TYR A 244 13.65 -7.30 -14.58
CA TYR A 244 14.89 -6.56 -14.84
C TYR A 244 15.84 -7.36 -15.73
N ALA A 245 16.09 -8.62 -15.38
CA ALA A 245 16.99 -9.49 -16.11
C ALA A 245 16.48 -9.82 -17.53
N GLU A 246 15.17 -9.98 -17.69
CA GLU A 246 14.54 -10.18 -19.00
C GLU A 246 14.78 -8.97 -19.92
N ALA A 247 14.64 -7.75 -19.39
CA ALA A 247 14.76 -6.53 -20.17
C ALA A 247 16.21 -6.10 -20.43
N TRP A 248 17.12 -6.30 -19.48
CA TRP A 248 18.46 -5.71 -19.48
C TRP A 248 19.60 -6.66 -19.06
N GLY A 249 19.31 -7.95 -18.82
CA GLY A 249 20.31 -8.92 -18.38
C GLY A 249 21.01 -8.52 -17.07
N ASP A 250 22.32 -8.54 -17.08
CA ASP A 250 23.17 -8.18 -15.93
C ASP A 250 23.59 -6.70 -15.92
N ALA A 251 22.82 -5.80 -16.58
CA ALA A 251 23.11 -4.39 -16.54
C ALA A 251 23.13 -3.85 -15.10
N PRO A 252 24.00 -2.88 -14.76
CA PRO A 252 24.10 -2.39 -13.38
C PRO A 252 22.84 -1.63 -12.96
N VAL A 253 22.47 -1.77 -11.69
CA VAL A 253 21.44 -0.94 -11.04
C VAL A 253 21.95 0.51 -10.96
N HIS A 254 21.07 1.45 -11.25
CA HIS A 254 21.39 2.88 -11.18
C HIS A 254 21.49 3.31 -9.72
N GLU A 255 22.60 3.94 -9.31
CA GLU A 255 22.85 4.43 -7.94
C GLU A 255 22.40 3.41 -6.87
N PRO A 256 23.07 2.24 -6.74
CA PRO A 256 22.68 1.19 -5.81
C PRO A 256 22.70 1.63 -4.33
N GLU A 257 23.46 2.68 -4.01
CA GLU A 257 23.47 3.33 -2.70
C GLU A 257 22.13 3.99 -2.32
N LEU A 258 21.27 4.30 -3.30
CA LEU A 258 19.92 4.79 -3.10
C LEU A 258 18.87 3.65 -3.16
N VAL A 259 19.34 2.40 -3.03
CA VAL A 259 18.47 1.22 -3.03
C VAL A 259 18.69 0.40 -1.79
N ALA A 260 17.60 -0.14 -1.22
CA ALA A 260 17.69 -1.17 -0.19
C ALA A 260 16.63 -2.27 -0.39
N ALA A 261 16.97 -3.45 0.09
CA ALA A 261 16.06 -4.58 0.22
C ALA A 261 15.76 -4.85 1.68
N PHE A 262 14.56 -5.36 1.96
CA PHE A 262 14.07 -5.55 3.32
C PHE A 262 13.47 -6.94 3.49
N GLU A 263 13.90 -7.64 4.54
CA GLU A 263 13.29 -8.87 5.04
C GLU A 263 12.36 -8.48 6.20
N ASP A 264 11.07 -8.31 5.95
CA ASP A 264 10.10 -7.81 6.94
C ASP A 264 8.76 -8.55 6.97
N HIS A 265 8.33 -9.16 5.85
CA HIS A 265 7.08 -9.90 5.74
C HIS A 265 7.20 -11.35 6.23
N PHE A 266 8.35 -11.99 6.01
CA PHE A 266 8.56 -13.41 6.30
C PHE A 266 9.41 -13.68 7.54
N VAL A 267 9.74 -12.67 8.32
CA VAL A 267 10.54 -12.79 9.54
C VAL A 267 9.99 -13.84 10.52
N LEU A 268 8.66 -13.95 10.64
CA LEU A 268 7.99 -14.88 11.55
C LEU A 268 7.56 -16.20 10.88
N LEU A 269 8.01 -16.45 9.65
CA LEU A 269 7.80 -17.73 8.95
C LEU A 269 8.92 -18.72 9.17
N ASP A 270 9.99 -18.37 9.88
CA ASP A 270 11.02 -19.32 10.23
C ASP A 270 10.48 -20.34 11.24
N GLU A 271 10.70 -21.63 10.95
CA GLU A 271 10.24 -22.76 11.77
C GLU A 271 10.79 -22.72 13.21
N ALA A 272 11.97 -22.11 13.39
CA ALA A 272 12.56 -21.89 14.71
C ALA A 272 11.81 -20.82 15.52
N THR A 273 11.16 -19.87 14.84
CA THR A 273 10.44 -18.75 15.48
C THR A 273 8.97 -19.10 15.75
N VAL A 274 8.36 -19.94 14.91
CA VAL A 274 6.91 -20.26 14.97
C VAL A 274 6.66 -21.76 14.75
N PRO A 275 7.06 -22.62 15.70
CA PRO A 275 6.90 -24.07 15.55
C PRO A 275 5.42 -24.46 15.40
N GLY A 276 5.10 -25.20 14.33
CA GLY A 276 3.78 -25.81 14.13
C GLY A 276 2.62 -24.88 13.76
N THR A 277 2.84 -23.55 13.67
CA THR A 277 1.78 -22.58 13.31
C THR A 277 1.71 -22.29 11.82
N VAL A 278 2.78 -22.60 11.05
CA VAL A 278 2.82 -22.42 9.60
C VAL A 278 2.86 -23.78 8.93
N LYS A 279 1.97 -23.99 7.96
CA LYS A 279 2.01 -25.20 7.13
C LYS A 279 3.34 -25.28 6.39
N ALA A 280 3.99 -26.43 6.40
CA ALA A 280 5.27 -26.68 5.70
C ALA A 280 5.22 -26.26 4.22
N SER A 281 4.04 -26.33 3.59
CA SER A 281 3.79 -25.85 2.22
C SER A 281 3.99 -24.34 2.02
N ARG A 282 3.98 -23.52 3.08
CA ARG A 282 4.24 -22.07 3.00
C ARG A 282 5.68 -21.72 3.29
N LEU A 283 6.40 -22.54 4.07
CA LEU A 283 7.77 -22.26 4.48
C LEU A 283 8.76 -22.34 3.32
N ALA A 284 8.68 -23.40 2.51
CA ALA A 284 9.62 -23.59 1.40
C ALA A 284 9.51 -22.47 0.33
N PRO A 285 8.31 -22.07 -0.14
CA PRO A 285 8.17 -20.93 -1.03
C PRO A 285 8.68 -19.60 -0.42
N ALA A 286 8.36 -19.32 0.85
CA ALA A 286 8.80 -18.09 1.50
C ALA A 286 10.34 -18.03 1.64
N ARG A 287 10.98 -19.16 2.00
CA ARG A 287 12.44 -19.27 2.04
C ARG A 287 13.05 -19.05 0.66
N LYS A 288 12.47 -19.63 -0.38
CA LYS A 288 12.93 -19.43 -1.76
C LYS A 288 12.93 -17.94 -2.14
N LEU A 289 11.83 -17.22 -1.89
CA LEU A 289 11.74 -15.80 -2.19
C LEU A 289 12.77 -14.97 -1.43
N ARG A 290 12.99 -15.30 -0.15
CA ARG A 290 14.00 -14.65 0.66
C ARG A 290 15.41 -14.92 0.12
N ASP A 291 15.74 -16.16 -0.20
CA ASP A 291 17.05 -16.54 -0.70
C ASP A 291 17.33 -15.91 -2.06
N GLU A 292 16.35 -15.85 -2.96
CA GLU A 292 16.43 -15.11 -4.23
C GLU A 292 16.72 -13.62 -4.01
N MET A 293 16.07 -12.97 -3.04
CA MET A 293 16.36 -11.57 -2.70
C MET A 293 17.78 -11.39 -2.18
N ILE A 294 18.28 -12.31 -1.35
CA ILE A 294 19.65 -12.28 -0.82
C ILE A 294 20.65 -12.36 -1.97
N ASP A 295 20.49 -13.34 -2.86
CA ASP A 295 21.36 -13.52 -4.04
C ASP A 295 21.39 -12.27 -4.92
N VAL A 296 20.24 -11.61 -5.09
CA VAL A 296 20.12 -10.35 -5.83
C VAL A 296 20.93 -9.25 -5.17
N CYS A 297 20.79 -9.09 -3.85
CA CYS A 297 21.49 -8.05 -3.10
C CYS A 297 23.01 -8.22 -3.20
N GLU A 298 23.49 -9.46 -3.05
CA GLU A 298 24.92 -9.78 -3.13
C GLU A 298 25.51 -9.46 -4.52
N ARG A 299 24.77 -9.79 -5.60
CA ARG A 299 25.22 -9.53 -6.98
C ARG A 299 25.14 -8.06 -7.38
N SER A 300 24.13 -7.33 -6.89
CA SER A 300 23.84 -5.97 -7.32
C SER A 300 24.41 -4.89 -6.40
N GLY A 301 25.03 -5.26 -5.27
CA GLY A 301 25.52 -4.30 -4.27
C GLY A 301 24.40 -3.55 -3.53
N ILE A 302 23.16 -4.05 -3.59
CA ILE A 302 22.01 -3.48 -2.89
C ILE A 302 22.12 -3.81 -1.39
N ARG A 303 21.89 -2.81 -0.55
CA ARG A 303 21.87 -2.97 0.91
C ARG A 303 20.70 -3.84 1.34
N LEU A 304 20.94 -4.78 2.27
CA LEU A 304 19.94 -5.71 2.78
C LEU A 304 19.72 -5.51 4.28
N HIS A 305 18.49 -5.16 4.65
CA HIS A 305 17.99 -5.13 6.01
C HIS A 305 17.30 -6.44 6.36
N GLY A 306 17.57 -6.98 7.55
CA GLY A 306 16.91 -8.19 7.99
C GLY A 306 17.48 -8.80 9.25
N PRO A 307 16.84 -9.84 9.81
CA PRO A 307 17.32 -10.56 10.98
C PRO A 307 18.69 -11.19 10.72
N GLY A 308 19.65 -10.96 11.62
CA GLY A 308 21.01 -11.51 11.48
C GLY A 308 21.85 -10.90 10.34
N ARG A 309 21.42 -9.79 9.74
CA ARG A 309 22.16 -9.04 8.74
C ARG A 309 22.98 -7.92 9.36
N SER A 310 23.85 -7.30 8.55
CA SER A 310 24.65 -6.15 8.98
C SER A 310 23.79 -4.89 9.21
N LEU A 311 22.63 -4.80 8.52
CA LEU A 311 21.66 -3.74 8.70
C LEU A 311 20.45 -4.23 9.49
N PRO A 312 19.88 -3.39 10.37
CA PRO A 312 18.85 -3.79 11.31
C PRO A 312 17.54 -4.24 10.61
N ALA A 313 16.85 -5.21 11.22
CA ALA A 313 15.54 -5.66 10.78
C ALA A 313 14.45 -4.67 11.14
N GLY A 314 13.36 -4.66 10.38
CA GLY A 314 12.16 -3.87 10.66
C GLY A 314 11.29 -3.73 9.43
N VAL A 315 10.09 -3.20 9.61
CA VAL A 315 9.17 -2.90 8.52
C VAL A 315 9.83 -1.93 7.54
N CYS A 316 9.86 -2.26 6.26
CA CYS A 316 10.63 -1.57 5.22
C CYS A 316 10.44 -0.05 5.21
N HIS A 317 9.20 0.42 5.10
CA HIS A 317 8.90 1.84 5.06
C HIS A 317 9.11 2.55 6.41
N ARG A 318 9.15 1.80 7.53
CA ARG A 318 9.54 2.35 8.83
C ARG A 318 11.03 2.63 8.87
N ILE A 319 11.86 1.67 8.44
CA ILE A 319 13.32 1.86 8.29
C ILE A 319 13.60 3.00 7.30
N VAL A 320 12.80 3.12 6.24
CA VAL A 320 12.95 4.24 5.28
C VAL A 320 12.74 5.59 5.97
N VAL A 321 11.76 5.74 6.85
CA VAL A 321 11.59 6.97 7.65
C VAL A 321 12.78 7.18 8.59
N GLU A 322 13.22 6.12 9.26
CA GLU A 322 14.30 6.19 10.24
C GLU A 322 15.65 6.58 9.61
N ASP A 323 15.99 6.02 8.43
CA ASP A 323 17.36 6.06 7.91
C ASP A 323 17.53 6.70 6.53
N TYR A 324 16.52 6.65 5.65
CA TYR A 324 16.69 6.98 4.23
C TYR A 324 15.91 8.18 3.74
N ALA A 325 14.67 8.34 4.19
CA ALA A 325 13.79 9.38 3.66
C ALA A 325 14.36 10.78 3.92
N ARG A 326 14.34 11.60 2.87
CA ARG A 326 14.78 12.99 2.90
C ARG A 326 13.65 13.91 2.44
N PRO A 327 13.44 15.06 3.06
CA PRO A 327 12.48 16.05 2.59
C PRO A 327 12.67 16.39 1.12
N GLY A 328 11.57 16.49 0.38
CA GLY A 328 11.58 16.85 -1.03
C GLY A 328 11.97 15.73 -1.99
N ASP A 329 12.21 14.51 -1.51
CA ASP A 329 12.48 13.36 -2.39
C ASP A 329 11.20 12.71 -2.89
N VAL A 330 11.29 12.09 -4.07
CA VAL A 330 10.35 11.10 -4.57
C VAL A 330 10.85 9.72 -4.17
N ILE A 331 10.07 8.99 -3.37
CA ILE A 331 10.44 7.70 -2.78
C ILE A 331 9.49 6.62 -3.28
N VAL A 332 10.04 5.50 -3.76
CA VAL A 332 9.23 4.37 -4.22
C VAL A 332 9.70 3.06 -3.62
N LEU A 333 8.74 2.28 -3.11
CA LEU A 333 8.95 0.91 -2.69
C LEU A 333 7.90 0.02 -3.34
N THR A 334 8.16 -1.27 -3.36
CA THR A 334 7.16 -2.27 -3.80
C THR A 334 6.11 -2.58 -2.72
N ASP A 335 6.11 -1.85 -1.61
CA ASP A 335 5.13 -1.95 -0.53
C ASP A 335 4.03 -0.89 -0.66
N SER A 336 2.77 -1.27 -0.39
CA SER A 336 1.61 -0.37 -0.47
C SER A 336 1.63 0.75 0.57
N HIS A 337 2.32 0.56 1.72
CA HIS A 337 2.41 1.56 2.79
C HIS A 337 3.66 2.46 2.71
N THR A 338 4.33 2.49 1.57
CA THR A 338 5.39 3.46 1.25
C THR A 338 5.02 4.92 1.62
N PRO A 339 3.75 5.35 1.53
CA PRO A 339 3.30 6.68 1.99
C PRO A 339 3.72 7.07 3.41
N THR A 340 4.08 6.10 4.26
CA THR A 340 4.65 6.36 5.59
C THR A 340 5.78 7.41 5.55
N ALA A 341 6.65 7.35 4.53
CA ALA A 341 7.76 8.29 4.38
C ALA A 341 7.33 9.73 4.05
N GLY A 342 6.07 9.93 3.67
CA GLY A 342 5.50 11.27 3.47
C GLY A 342 5.43 12.12 4.74
N VAL A 343 5.57 11.49 5.92
CA VAL A 343 5.69 12.20 7.20
C VAL A 343 6.90 13.13 7.22
N LEU A 344 7.98 12.80 6.51
CA LEU A 344 9.17 13.65 6.39
C LEU A 344 9.10 14.64 5.22
N ASN A 345 7.89 15.00 4.76
CA ASN A 345 7.71 15.92 3.63
C ASN A 345 8.36 15.40 2.33
N ALA A 346 8.25 14.09 2.10
CA ALA A 346 8.64 13.40 0.87
C ALA A 346 7.38 12.99 0.08
N PHE A 347 7.51 12.85 -1.25
CA PHE A 347 6.45 12.28 -2.09
C PHE A 347 6.71 10.77 -2.25
N ALA A 348 6.11 9.98 -1.36
CA ALA A 348 6.40 8.57 -1.24
C ALA A 348 5.18 7.71 -1.60
N PHE A 349 5.32 6.70 -2.47
CA PHE A 349 4.20 5.86 -2.90
C PHE A 349 4.64 4.46 -3.33
N GLY A 350 3.71 3.50 -3.18
CA GLY A 350 3.93 2.12 -3.61
C GLY A 350 3.81 1.95 -5.12
N VAL A 351 4.65 1.07 -5.68
CA VAL A 351 4.71 0.76 -7.12
C VAL A 351 4.72 -0.73 -7.37
N GLY A 352 4.31 -1.15 -8.59
CA GLY A 352 4.43 -2.53 -9.05
C GLY A 352 5.85 -2.92 -9.41
N SER A 353 6.05 -4.21 -9.67
CA SER A 353 7.38 -4.78 -9.95
C SER A 353 7.99 -4.26 -11.24
N THR A 354 7.20 -4.06 -12.30
CA THR A 354 7.67 -3.49 -13.57
C THR A 354 8.15 -2.04 -13.40
N ALA A 355 7.38 -1.21 -12.67
CA ALA A 355 7.77 0.17 -12.38
C ALA A 355 9.04 0.23 -11.52
N MET A 356 9.17 -0.69 -10.55
CA MET A 356 10.39 -0.79 -9.74
C MET A 356 11.59 -1.25 -10.58
N ALA A 357 11.45 -2.25 -11.45
CA ALA A 357 12.52 -2.68 -12.35
C ALA A 357 12.98 -1.52 -13.25
N PHE A 358 12.03 -0.74 -13.79
CA PHE A 358 12.33 0.50 -14.54
C PHE A 358 13.10 1.50 -13.67
N ALA A 359 12.64 1.75 -12.42
CA ALA A 359 13.29 2.69 -11.52
C ALA A 359 14.70 2.23 -11.12
N LEU A 360 14.91 0.93 -10.91
CA LEU A 360 16.24 0.36 -10.61
C LEU A 360 17.21 0.58 -11.77
N ARG A 361 16.75 0.52 -13.02
CA ARG A 361 17.62 0.69 -14.21
C ARG A 361 17.86 2.14 -14.55
N THR A 362 16.87 3.00 -14.40
CA THR A 362 16.90 4.38 -14.93
C THR A 362 17.09 5.45 -13.86
N GLY A 363 16.84 5.13 -12.58
CA GLY A 363 16.73 6.13 -11.52
C GLY A 363 15.45 6.97 -11.58
N LEU A 364 14.55 6.67 -12.52
CA LEU A 364 13.35 7.45 -12.80
C LEU A 364 12.08 6.66 -12.46
N ILE A 365 11.00 7.37 -12.19
CA ILE A 365 9.66 6.81 -12.00
C ILE A 365 8.60 7.66 -12.71
N PRO A 366 7.64 7.04 -13.42
CA PRO A 366 6.49 7.77 -13.91
C PRO A 366 5.61 8.27 -12.77
N VAL A 367 5.15 9.51 -12.86
CA VAL A 367 4.22 10.13 -11.92
C VAL A 367 3.13 10.83 -12.69
N THR A 368 1.87 10.46 -12.44
CA THR A 368 0.74 11.33 -12.76
C THR A 368 0.59 12.31 -11.61
N VAL A 369 0.76 13.61 -11.89
CA VAL A 369 0.67 14.67 -10.88
C VAL A 369 -0.72 14.61 -10.24
N PRO A 370 -0.81 14.37 -8.92
CA PRO A 370 -2.09 14.13 -8.27
C PRO A 370 -2.85 15.43 -8.00
N LYS A 371 -4.16 15.30 -7.85
CA LYS A 371 -4.98 16.29 -7.17
C LYS A 371 -4.67 16.28 -5.68
N VAL A 372 -4.69 17.43 -5.02
CA VAL A 372 -4.34 17.56 -3.61
C VAL A 372 -5.54 18.02 -2.79
N VAL A 373 -5.87 17.24 -1.77
CA VAL A 373 -6.77 17.64 -0.67
C VAL A 373 -5.91 18.12 0.47
N ARG A 374 -6.11 19.35 0.94
CA ARG A 374 -5.44 19.85 2.14
C ARG A 374 -6.27 19.55 3.37
N VAL A 375 -5.66 18.95 4.38
CA VAL A 375 -6.27 18.72 5.69
C VAL A 375 -5.52 19.57 6.71
N LEU A 376 -6.22 20.54 7.27
CA LEU A 376 -5.71 21.39 8.35
C LEU A 376 -6.19 20.83 9.68
N VAL A 377 -5.26 20.43 10.51
CA VAL A 377 -5.50 19.86 11.83
C VAL A 377 -5.31 20.98 12.86
N GLU A 378 -6.37 21.29 13.58
CA GLU A 378 -6.41 22.39 14.54
C GLU A 378 -6.95 21.90 15.89
N GLY A 379 -6.77 22.68 16.96
CA GLY A 379 -7.28 22.36 18.29
C GLY A 379 -6.36 21.44 19.10
N ASP A 380 -6.89 20.88 20.20
CA ASP A 380 -6.14 20.08 21.18
C ASP A 380 -6.59 18.61 21.15
N ALA A 381 -5.62 17.69 21.06
CA ALA A 381 -5.86 16.24 21.07
C ALA A 381 -6.33 15.67 22.43
N ARG A 382 -6.37 16.46 23.50
CA ARG A 382 -6.86 16.08 24.85
C ARG A 382 -6.35 14.74 25.38
N GLY A 383 -5.06 14.50 25.22
CA GLY A 383 -4.26 13.51 25.95
C GLY A 383 -4.37 12.04 25.57
N VAL A 384 -5.49 11.56 24.97
CA VAL A 384 -5.66 10.15 24.55
C VAL A 384 -6.03 9.97 23.08
N LEU A 385 -6.39 11.07 22.40
CA LEU A 385 -6.64 11.07 20.97
C LEU A 385 -5.30 10.89 20.25
N SER A 386 -5.23 9.92 19.36
CA SER A 386 -4.03 9.62 18.59
C SER A 386 -4.22 9.93 17.10
N PRO A 387 -3.15 10.06 16.31
CA PRO A 387 -3.27 10.12 14.86
C PRO A 387 -3.99 8.93 14.24
N LYS A 388 -4.02 7.76 14.92
CA LYS A 388 -4.83 6.61 14.49
C LYS A 388 -6.32 6.92 14.53
N ASP A 389 -6.80 7.54 15.59
CA ASP A 389 -8.20 7.97 15.68
C ASP A 389 -8.53 9.00 14.61
N LEU A 390 -7.64 9.97 14.39
CA LEU A 390 -7.79 11.02 13.39
C LEU A 390 -7.85 10.44 11.96
N ILE A 391 -6.93 9.53 11.60
CA ILE A 391 -6.91 8.99 10.23
C ILE A 391 -8.11 8.07 9.97
N LEU A 392 -8.53 7.25 10.94
CA LEU A 392 -9.75 6.44 10.82
C LEU A 392 -10.99 7.33 10.68
N HIS A 393 -11.04 8.45 11.41
CA HIS A 393 -12.10 9.45 11.27
C HIS A 393 -12.10 10.06 9.87
N LEU A 394 -10.94 10.42 9.33
CA LEU A 394 -10.78 11.06 8.02
C LEU A 394 -11.14 10.12 6.87
N ILE A 395 -10.52 8.94 6.79
CA ILE A 395 -10.74 8.01 5.66
C ILE A 395 -12.13 7.39 5.64
N GLY A 396 -12.82 7.38 6.78
CA GLY A 396 -14.22 6.98 6.88
C GLY A 396 -15.22 8.08 6.51
N ASP A 397 -14.76 9.29 6.16
CA ASP A 397 -15.64 10.37 5.71
C ASP A 397 -16.28 10.01 4.35
N PRO A 398 -17.58 10.31 4.13
CA PRO A 398 -18.27 10.04 2.86
C PRO A 398 -17.53 10.57 1.63
N TYR A 399 -16.85 11.71 1.75
CA TYR A 399 -16.03 12.26 0.66
C TYR A 399 -14.99 11.24 0.15
N PHE A 400 -14.24 10.60 1.05
CA PHE A 400 -13.24 9.61 0.67
C PHE A 400 -13.84 8.25 0.29
N ARG A 401 -15.05 7.93 0.79
CA ARG A 401 -15.72 6.67 0.45
C ARG A 401 -16.42 6.68 -0.90
N GLU A 402 -17.08 7.77 -1.26
CA GLU A 402 -17.99 7.82 -2.41
C GLU A 402 -17.41 8.60 -3.60
N GLU A 403 -16.86 9.79 -3.38
CA GLU A 403 -16.40 10.65 -4.48
C GLU A 403 -15.09 10.17 -5.10
N GLN A 404 -14.14 9.71 -4.28
CA GLN A 404 -12.83 9.28 -4.74
C GLN A 404 -12.89 8.06 -5.65
N TRP A 405 -13.79 7.13 -5.39
CA TRP A 405 -13.93 5.90 -6.16
C TRP A 405 -14.60 6.11 -7.52
N ARG A 406 -15.25 7.25 -7.72
CA ARG A 406 -15.90 7.66 -8.97
C ARG A 406 -15.01 8.53 -9.85
N SER A 407 -13.80 8.85 -9.41
CA SER A 407 -12.85 9.65 -10.19
C SER A 407 -12.50 8.94 -11.50
N ALA A 408 -12.19 9.73 -12.53
CA ALA A 408 -11.70 9.20 -13.79
C ALA A 408 -10.44 8.32 -13.57
N PRO A 409 -10.20 7.31 -14.42
CA PRO A 409 -9.10 6.34 -14.24
C PRO A 409 -7.71 6.97 -14.06
N THR A 410 -7.53 8.20 -14.51
CA THR A 410 -6.27 8.96 -14.43
C THR A 410 -6.21 9.92 -13.25
N ASP A 411 -7.31 10.08 -12.50
CA ASP A 411 -7.36 10.99 -11.37
C ASP A 411 -6.76 10.32 -10.12
N THR A 412 -5.55 10.71 -9.79
CA THR A 412 -4.93 10.37 -8.52
C THR A 412 -5.14 11.50 -7.52
N CYS A 413 -5.37 11.16 -6.26
CA CYS A 413 -5.54 12.14 -5.19
C CYS A 413 -4.59 11.84 -4.03
N VAL A 414 -4.11 12.89 -3.38
CA VAL A 414 -3.25 12.82 -2.20
C VAL A 414 -3.77 13.75 -1.11
N VAL A 415 -3.40 13.46 0.13
CA VAL A 415 -3.67 14.36 1.26
C VAL A 415 -2.38 15.09 1.64
N GLN A 416 -2.48 16.41 1.78
CA GLN A 416 -1.45 17.25 2.38
C GLN A 416 -1.93 17.67 3.76
N PHE A 417 -1.25 17.17 4.80
CA PHE A 417 -1.57 17.46 6.20
C PHE A 417 -0.81 18.69 6.68
N GLY A 418 -1.52 19.66 7.21
CA GLY A 418 -0.99 20.88 7.81
C GLY A 418 -1.78 21.29 9.06
N GLY A 419 -1.47 22.44 9.63
CA GLY A 419 -2.14 22.98 10.80
C GLY A 419 -1.37 22.79 12.11
N ALA A 420 -1.64 23.64 13.09
CA ALA A 420 -0.91 23.69 14.36
C ALA A 420 -1.17 22.46 15.24
N GLY A 421 -2.29 21.77 15.05
CA GLY A 421 -2.61 20.54 15.78
C GLY A 421 -1.60 19.41 15.56
N LEU A 422 -0.85 19.42 14.45
CA LEU A 422 0.19 18.42 14.17
C LEU A 422 1.37 18.51 15.16
N ASP A 423 1.65 19.67 15.73
CA ASP A 423 2.80 19.89 16.60
C ASP A 423 2.67 19.16 17.96
N GLN A 424 1.51 18.59 18.25
CA GLN A 424 1.26 17.81 19.48
C GLN A 424 1.80 16.38 19.41
N TRP A 425 2.14 15.88 18.22
CA TRP A 425 2.56 14.52 17.97
C TRP A 425 3.97 14.45 17.40
N ASN A 426 4.74 13.44 17.78
CA ASN A 426 6.04 13.21 17.18
C ASN A 426 5.93 12.54 15.78
N VAL A 427 7.07 12.37 15.10
CA VAL A 427 7.11 11.78 13.74
C VAL A 427 6.59 10.35 13.72
N ASP A 428 6.81 9.55 14.76
CA ASP A 428 6.29 8.18 14.85
C ASP A 428 4.76 8.18 14.79
N GLU A 429 4.14 9.04 15.58
CA GLU A 429 2.69 9.20 15.63
C GLU A 429 2.16 9.79 14.32
N LEU A 430 2.75 10.89 13.82
CA LEU A 430 2.34 11.51 12.56
C LEU A 430 2.46 10.57 11.34
N SER A 431 3.40 9.62 11.37
CA SER A 431 3.60 8.66 10.28
C SER A 431 2.36 7.78 10.03
N VAL A 432 1.51 7.60 11.02
CA VAL A 432 0.24 6.86 10.89
C VAL A 432 -0.73 7.58 9.97
N LEU A 433 -0.74 8.93 9.97
CA LEU A 433 -1.57 9.73 9.08
C LEU A 433 -1.21 9.46 7.61
N THR A 434 0.06 9.55 7.27
CA THR A 434 0.52 9.33 5.90
C THR A 434 0.43 7.87 5.49
N ASN A 435 0.73 6.94 6.38
CA ASN A 435 0.64 5.49 6.15
C ASN A 435 -0.76 5.08 5.70
N MET A 436 -1.79 5.48 6.43
CA MET A 436 -3.17 4.98 6.21
C MET A 436 -3.94 5.74 5.13
N THR A 437 -3.33 6.69 4.43
CA THR A 437 -3.98 7.34 3.29
C THR A 437 -4.37 6.33 2.19
N VAL A 438 -3.57 5.30 1.98
CA VAL A 438 -3.87 4.26 0.97
C VAL A 438 -5.13 3.47 1.30
N GLU A 439 -5.49 3.36 2.58
CA GLU A 439 -6.74 2.72 3.01
C GLU A 439 -7.96 3.58 2.67
N GLY A 440 -7.78 4.89 2.51
CA GLY A 440 -8.78 5.80 1.95
C GLY A 440 -8.84 5.81 0.43
N GLY A 441 -8.06 4.95 -0.26
CA GLY A 441 -7.97 4.93 -1.73
C GLY A 441 -7.09 6.04 -2.31
N LEU A 442 -6.31 6.72 -1.49
CA LEU A 442 -5.41 7.81 -1.87
C LEU A 442 -4.05 7.29 -2.33
N MET A 443 -3.36 8.04 -3.18
CA MET A 443 -2.02 7.67 -3.63
C MET A 443 -0.99 7.74 -2.51
N THR A 444 -1.03 8.82 -1.71
CA THR A 444 -0.12 9.07 -0.60
C THR A 444 -0.64 10.18 0.32
N GLY A 445 0.08 10.40 1.43
CA GLY A 445 -0.04 11.56 2.30
C GLY A 445 1.30 12.27 2.45
N VAL A 446 1.28 13.58 2.57
CA VAL A 446 2.47 14.41 2.79
C VAL A 446 2.20 15.35 3.95
N VAL A 447 3.11 15.40 4.92
CA VAL A 447 3.04 16.35 6.05
C VAL A 447 3.74 17.65 5.65
N GLU A 448 3.08 18.79 5.86
CA GLU A 448 3.68 20.10 5.71
C GLU A 448 4.82 20.31 6.73
N PRO A 449 5.75 21.23 6.48
CA PRO A 449 6.81 21.53 7.44
C PRO A 449 6.24 21.91 8.81
N CYS A 450 6.48 21.08 9.83
CA CYS A 450 6.07 21.29 11.21
C CYS A 450 7.25 21.06 12.18
N GLU A 451 7.13 21.47 13.45
CA GLU A 451 8.25 21.35 14.38
C GLU A 451 8.63 19.90 14.72
N PRO A 452 7.70 18.94 14.86
CA PRO A 452 8.07 17.52 15.03
C PRO A 452 8.99 16.97 13.94
N VAL A 453 8.74 17.32 12.68
CA VAL A 453 9.58 16.90 11.55
C VAL A 453 10.97 17.53 11.63
N ARG A 454 11.05 18.82 11.96
CA ARG A 454 12.35 19.49 12.13
C ARG A 454 13.14 18.92 13.31
N ALA A 455 12.47 18.65 14.43
CA ALA A 455 13.09 18.06 15.61
C ALA A 455 13.64 16.66 15.31
N PHE A 456 12.85 15.81 14.65
CA PHE A 456 13.28 14.47 14.23
C PHE A 456 14.52 14.51 13.33
N LEU A 457 14.55 15.42 12.34
CA LEU A 457 15.70 15.58 11.45
C LEU A 457 16.94 16.01 12.23
N ARG A 458 16.81 16.97 13.15
CA ARG A 458 17.94 17.44 13.98
C ARG A 458 18.48 16.37 14.92
N GLU A 459 17.60 15.51 15.43
CA GLU A 459 17.99 14.43 16.36
C GLU A 459 18.68 13.27 15.60
N ARG A 460 18.22 12.92 14.41
CA ARG A 460 18.63 11.68 13.74
C ARG A 460 19.56 11.86 12.54
N ARG A 461 19.73 13.06 12.00
CA ARG A 461 20.49 13.30 10.76
C ARG A 461 21.68 14.22 10.96
N ALA A 462 22.84 13.77 10.50
CA ALA A 462 24.07 14.59 10.54
C ALA A 462 23.99 15.84 9.65
N ASP A 463 23.20 15.78 8.57
CA ASP A 463 22.96 16.84 7.58
C ASP A 463 21.62 17.57 7.81
N ALA A 464 21.17 17.65 9.05
CA ALA A 464 19.84 18.14 9.44
C ALA A 464 19.52 19.55 8.88
N ASP A 465 20.47 20.49 8.93
CA ASP A 465 20.23 21.84 8.44
C ASP A 465 19.95 21.87 6.93
N GLU A 466 20.69 21.08 6.15
CA GLU A 466 20.42 20.90 4.71
C GLU A 466 19.03 20.30 4.49
N LEU A 467 18.68 19.25 5.25
CA LEU A 467 17.39 18.57 5.12
C LEU A 467 16.22 19.48 5.52
N VAL A 468 16.37 20.26 6.59
CA VAL A 468 15.35 21.25 6.99
C VAL A 468 15.16 22.32 5.91
N ALA A 469 16.22 22.76 5.25
CA ALA A 469 16.14 23.72 4.14
C ALA A 469 15.43 23.15 2.89
N ARG A 470 15.37 21.82 2.73
CA ARG A 470 14.66 21.14 1.63
C ARG A 470 13.16 21.01 1.84
N LEU A 471 12.65 21.21 3.06
CA LEU A 471 11.23 21.10 3.37
C LEU A 471 10.41 22.00 2.43
N ALA A 472 9.40 21.40 1.79
CA ALA A 472 8.51 22.07 0.85
C ALA A 472 7.26 22.59 1.58
N ALA A 473 7.21 23.87 1.88
CA ALA A 473 5.98 24.55 2.30
C ALA A 473 5.15 24.96 1.08
N PRO A 474 3.80 24.98 1.16
CA PRO A 474 2.99 25.51 0.08
C PRO A 474 3.25 27.01 -0.14
N ASP A 475 3.10 27.47 -1.38
CA ASP A 475 3.15 28.91 -1.69
C ASP A 475 1.84 29.59 -1.27
N ASP A 476 1.92 30.89 -1.03
CA ASP A 476 0.74 31.72 -0.91
C ASP A 476 -0.06 31.68 -2.22
N GLY A 477 -1.35 31.38 -2.15
CA GLY A 477 -2.19 31.23 -3.32
C GLY A 477 -2.13 29.83 -3.98
N ALA A 478 -1.47 28.86 -3.38
CA ALA A 478 -1.54 27.46 -3.83
C ALA A 478 -2.99 26.94 -3.87
N THR A 479 -3.29 26.12 -4.88
CA THR A 479 -4.65 25.61 -5.09
C THR A 479 -4.78 24.16 -4.63
N TYR A 480 -5.98 23.82 -4.14
CA TYR A 480 -6.37 22.48 -3.68
C TYR A 480 -7.74 22.12 -4.24
N VAL A 481 -7.97 20.82 -4.46
CA VAL A 481 -9.32 20.35 -4.85
C VAL A 481 -10.30 20.61 -3.71
N ARG A 482 -9.85 20.42 -2.48
CA ARG A 482 -10.62 20.68 -1.26
C ARG A 482 -9.67 21.01 -0.12
N THR A 483 -10.13 21.88 0.78
CA THR A 483 -9.51 22.07 2.10
C THR A 483 -10.50 21.60 3.16
N ILE A 484 -10.05 20.71 4.02
CA ILE A 484 -10.81 20.18 5.16
C ILE A 484 -10.14 20.68 6.41
N VAL A 485 -10.88 21.31 7.31
CA VAL A 485 -10.39 21.71 8.63
C VAL A 485 -10.97 20.74 9.63
N ILE A 486 -10.09 20.08 10.41
CA ILE A 486 -10.48 19.16 11.47
C ILE A 486 -10.10 19.81 12.81
N GLN A 487 -11.10 20.01 13.66
CA GLN A 487 -10.90 20.40 15.04
C GLN A 487 -10.71 19.14 15.89
N LEU A 488 -9.54 18.95 16.46
CA LEU A 488 -9.21 17.76 17.27
C LEU A 488 -10.14 17.59 18.46
N ASP A 489 -10.61 18.70 19.02
CA ASP A 489 -11.60 18.71 20.10
C ASP A 489 -12.92 18.01 19.74
N ASP A 490 -13.28 17.98 18.46
CA ASP A 490 -14.52 17.40 17.95
C ASP A 490 -14.34 15.94 17.47
N VAL A 491 -13.10 15.42 17.38
CA VAL A 491 -12.83 14.05 16.94
C VAL A 491 -13.05 13.08 18.10
N PRO A 492 -14.00 12.15 18.00
CA PRO A 492 -14.15 11.11 19.01
C PRO A 492 -13.01 10.09 18.92
N LEU A 493 -12.77 9.32 19.99
CA LEU A 493 -12.01 8.07 19.85
C LEU A 493 -12.70 7.22 18.80
N THR A 494 -11.96 6.87 17.75
CA THR A 494 -12.52 6.30 16.54
C THR A 494 -12.00 4.88 16.30
N VAL A 495 -12.89 3.99 15.94
CA VAL A 495 -12.58 2.62 15.53
C VAL A 495 -12.97 2.41 14.08
N ALA A 496 -12.28 1.47 13.39
CA ALA A 496 -12.84 0.89 12.18
C ALA A 496 -13.46 -0.46 12.53
N THR A 497 -14.75 -0.58 12.28
CA THR A 497 -15.48 -1.85 12.50
C THR A 497 -15.09 -2.88 11.45
N PRO A 498 -15.29 -4.18 11.71
CA PRO A 498 -14.83 -5.26 10.83
C PRO A 498 -15.26 -5.12 9.38
N GLY A 499 -14.39 -5.54 8.47
CA GLY A 499 -14.64 -5.66 7.04
C GLY A 499 -13.95 -4.61 6.15
N ASP A 500 -13.77 -3.38 6.64
CA ASP A 500 -13.09 -2.32 5.88
C ASP A 500 -12.49 -1.29 6.84
N SER A 501 -11.28 -0.81 6.57
CA SER A 501 -10.60 0.22 7.38
C SER A 501 -11.35 1.56 7.39
N ARG A 502 -12.24 1.79 6.41
CA ARG A 502 -13.10 2.99 6.27
C ARG A 502 -14.43 2.86 7.02
N ASN A 503 -14.71 1.73 7.64
CA ASN A 503 -15.91 1.53 8.46
C ASN A 503 -15.77 2.25 9.80
N ARG A 504 -15.61 3.59 9.76
CA ARG A 504 -15.45 4.39 10.98
C ARG A 504 -16.69 4.35 11.85
N ALA A 505 -16.45 4.27 13.14
CA ALA A 505 -17.48 4.47 14.15
C ALA A 505 -16.87 5.10 15.41
N PRO A 506 -17.61 5.90 16.17
CA PRO A 506 -17.20 6.29 17.52
C PRO A 506 -17.00 5.04 18.39
N LEU A 507 -15.93 5.01 19.19
CA LEU A 507 -15.64 3.90 20.09
C LEU A 507 -16.83 3.59 21.03
N ASP A 508 -17.53 4.62 21.50
CA ASP A 508 -18.65 4.50 22.44
C ASP A 508 -19.82 3.67 21.89
N GLU A 509 -20.03 3.65 20.57
CA GLU A 509 -21.07 2.84 19.92
C GLU A 509 -20.75 1.32 19.96
N HIS A 510 -19.49 0.97 20.15
CA HIS A 510 -19.01 -0.40 20.18
C HIS A 510 -18.40 -0.80 21.52
N ALA A 511 -18.44 0.09 22.53
CA ALA A 511 -17.93 -0.18 23.86
C ALA A 511 -18.62 -1.42 24.46
N GLY A 512 -17.83 -2.27 25.13
CA GLY A 512 -18.33 -3.51 25.70
C GLY A 512 -18.35 -4.71 24.74
N THR A 513 -18.02 -4.56 23.46
CA THR A 513 -17.85 -5.69 22.53
C THR A 513 -16.76 -6.62 23.05
N PRO A 514 -17.02 -7.93 23.24
CA PRO A 514 -16.01 -8.87 23.74
C PRO A 514 -14.78 -8.94 22.85
N ILE A 515 -13.59 -8.91 23.47
CA ILE A 515 -12.29 -9.01 22.80
C ILE A 515 -11.55 -10.24 23.32
N HIS A 516 -11.08 -11.09 22.42
CA HIS A 516 -10.37 -12.34 22.70
C HIS A 516 -8.88 -12.23 22.38
N ASN A 517 -8.53 -11.38 21.41
CA ASN A 517 -7.18 -11.21 20.92
C ASN A 517 -6.86 -9.71 20.76
N VAL A 518 -5.69 -9.30 21.22
CA VAL A 518 -5.19 -7.92 21.10
C VAL A 518 -3.86 -7.95 20.41
N VAL A 519 -3.71 -7.13 19.38
CA VAL A 519 -2.48 -7.02 18.59
C VAL A 519 -2.01 -5.57 18.58
N ILE A 520 -0.85 -5.33 19.16
CA ILE A 520 -0.14 -4.03 19.16
C ILE A 520 1.08 -4.21 18.28
N ALA A 521 0.96 -3.84 17.00
CA ALA A 521 1.92 -4.24 16.00
C ALA A 521 1.83 -3.39 14.74
N SER A 522 2.72 -3.68 13.80
CA SER A 522 2.73 -3.11 12.46
C SER A 522 3.29 -1.68 12.41
N CYS A 523 3.38 -1.15 11.20
CA CYS A 523 3.81 0.22 10.95
C CYS A 523 2.87 1.30 11.53
N THR A 524 1.66 0.93 11.95
CA THR A 524 0.65 1.85 12.50
C THR A 524 0.30 1.60 13.96
N GLY A 525 1.14 0.84 14.67
CA GLY A 525 0.89 0.53 16.08
C GLY A 525 2.07 -0.14 16.78
N GLY A 526 3.22 -0.25 16.13
CA GLY A 526 4.44 -0.85 16.68
C GLY A 526 5.61 0.12 16.82
N SER A 527 5.41 1.44 16.67
CA SER A 527 6.44 2.45 16.93
C SER A 527 6.73 2.58 18.42
N LEU A 528 7.83 3.23 18.78
CA LEU A 528 8.16 3.45 20.18
C LEU A 528 7.07 4.27 20.90
N ALA A 529 6.51 5.27 20.23
CA ALA A 529 5.40 6.06 20.76
C ALA A 529 4.15 5.20 21.03
N ASP A 530 3.81 4.29 20.10
CA ASP A 530 2.69 3.36 20.26
C ASP A 530 2.90 2.41 21.46
N LEU A 531 4.10 1.86 21.59
CA LEU A 531 4.45 0.97 22.71
C LEU A 531 4.40 1.72 24.06
N ARG A 532 4.86 2.97 24.10
CA ARG A 532 4.75 3.83 25.30
C ARG A 532 3.29 4.13 25.65
N ALA A 533 2.45 4.44 24.65
CA ALA A 533 1.02 4.69 24.85
C ALA A 533 0.30 3.46 25.41
N ALA A 534 0.56 2.28 24.85
CA ALA A 534 0.00 1.03 25.35
C ALA A 534 0.51 0.69 26.77
N ALA A 535 1.81 0.86 27.01
CA ALA A 535 2.42 0.61 28.32
C ALA A 535 1.88 1.54 29.40
N ALA A 536 1.62 2.80 29.08
CA ALA A 536 1.03 3.76 30.01
C ALA A 536 -0.34 3.31 30.52
N VAL A 537 -1.15 2.70 29.64
CA VAL A 537 -2.46 2.12 30.02
C VAL A 537 -2.29 0.84 30.84
N LEU A 538 -1.33 0.00 30.51
CA LEU A 538 -1.15 -1.32 31.14
C LEU A 538 -0.42 -1.27 32.49
N ARG A 539 0.33 -0.21 32.78
CA ARG A 539 1.10 -0.08 34.03
C ARG A 539 0.20 -0.19 35.26
N GLY A 540 0.57 -1.09 36.19
CA GLY A 540 -0.19 -1.33 37.42
C GLY A 540 -1.49 -2.08 37.23
N ARG A 541 -1.74 -2.61 36.03
CA ARG A 541 -2.95 -3.40 35.71
C ARG A 541 -2.57 -4.80 35.24
N SER A 542 -3.54 -5.67 35.11
CA SER A 542 -3.39 -7.02 34.56
C SER A 542 -4.21 -7.18 33.28
N VAL A 543 -3.73 -8.02 32.39
CA VAL A 543 -4.50 -8.45 31.23
C VAL A 543 -5.65 -9.37 31.71
N ARG A 544 -6.82 -9.19 31.14
CA ARG A 544 -8.01 -10.01 31.47
C ARG A 544 -7.73 -11.47 31.13
N GLU A 545 -8.08 -12.38 32.06
CA GLU A 545 -8.00 -13.81 31.81
C GLU A 545 -8.77 -14.22 30.54
N GLY A 546 -8.13 -15.01 29.69
CA GLY A 546 -8.68 -15.44 28.39
C GLY A 546 -8.41 -14.49 27.23
N VAL A 547 -7.83 -13.30 27.46
CA VAL A 547 -7.38 -12.39 26.39
C VAL A 547 -5.93 -12.67 26.06
N ARG A 548 -5.64 -12.91 24.78
CA ARG A 548 -4.26 -13.01 24.27
C ARG A 548 -3.76 -11.63 23.82
N VAL A 549 -2.51 -11.33 24.12
CA VAL A 549 -1.87 -10.07 23.69
C VAL A 549 -0.59 -10.37 22.94
N THR A 550 -0.42 -9.78 21.78
CA THR A 550 0.82 -9.86 20.99
C THR A 550 1.34 -8.45 20.71
N VAL A 551 2.63 -8.26 20.93
CA VAL A 551 3.35 -7.00 20.69
C VAL A 551 4.46 -7.24 19.68
N THR A 552 4.46 -6.48 18.56
CA THR A 552 5.51 -6.55 17.53
C THR A 552 6.08 -5.16 17.30
N PRO A 553 7.32 -4.88 17.78
CA PRO A 553 8.01 -3.63 17.47
C PRO A 553 8.22 -3.45 15.95
N SER A 554 8.12 -2.23 15.46
CA SER A 554 8.19 -1.97 14.01
C SER A 554 9.60 -2.03 13.43
N SER A 555 10.64 -1.82 14.25
CA SER A 555 12.05 -1.94 13.84
C SER A 555 12.95 -2.42 14.99
N ALA A 556 14.17 -2.82 14.66
CA ALA A 556 15.15 -3.23 15.66
C ALA A 556 15.57 -2.07 16.57
N ASP A 557 15.56 -0.85 16.07
CA ASP A 557 15.83 0.36 16.87
C ASP A 557 14.70 0.59 17.88
N VAL A 558 13.44 0.45 17.44
CA VAL A 558 12.28 0.50 18.35
C VAL A 558 12.35 -0.62 19.38
N HIS A 559 12.68 -1.84 18.98
CA HIS A 559 12.81 -2.96 19.91
C HIS A 559 13.85 -2.68 20.98
N ARG A 560 15.03 -2.17 20.60
CA ARG A 560 16.11 -1.83 21.52
C ARG A 560 15.68 -0.71 22.48
N ALA A 561 15.15 0.38 21.95
CA ALA A 561 14.69 1.50 22.78
C ALA A 561 13.57 1.07 23.76
N ALA A 562 12.63 0.24 23.31
CA ALA A 562 11.59 -0.32 24.17
C ALA A 562 12.14 -1.24 25.27
N ALA A 563 13.22 -1.99 24.98
CA ALA A 563 13.92 -2.79 25.98
C ALA A 563 14.63 -1.90 27.01
N ASP A 564 15.36 -0.88 26.56
CA ASP A 564 16.08 0.07 27.42
C ASP A 564 15.13 0.82 28.37
N GLU A 565 13.89 1.08 27.93
CA GLU A 565 12.83 1.70 28.74
C GLU A 565 12.04 0.72 29.62
N GLY A 566 12.37 -0.58 29.58
CA GLY A 566 11.65 -1.63 30.33
C GLY A 566 10.25 -1.94 29.82
N LEU A 567 9.88 -1.47 28.62
CA LEU A 567 8.54 -1.69 28.05
C LEU A 567 8.34 -3.16 27.67
N LEU A 568 9.37 -3.82 27.12
CA LEU A 568 9.28 -5.23 26.74
C LEU A 568 9.16 -6.13 27.98
N GLU A 569 9.83 -5.79 29.07
CA GLU A 569 9.70 -6.49 30.35
C GLU A 569 8.27 -6.34 30.90
N LEU A 570 7.70 -5.13 30.86
CA LEU A 570 6.31 -4.89 31.25
C LEU A 570 5.34 -5.77 30.46
N PHE A 571 5.42 -5.76 29.13
CA PHE A 571 4.53 -6.56 28.29
C PHE A 571 4.67 -8.06 28.58
N THR A 572 5.89 -8.56 28.69
CA THR A 572 6.17 -9.98 28.99
C THR A 572 5.65 -10.38 30.38
N THR A 573 5.84 -9.53 31.38
CA THR A 573 5.32 -9.76 32.76
C THR A 573 3.80 -9.84 32.79
N LEU A 574 3.11 -9.11 31.91
CA LEU A 574 1.66 -9.15 31.75
C LEU A 574 1.18 -10.34 30.90
N GLY A 575 2.06 -11.24 30.45
CA GLY A 575 1.74 -12.41 29.66
C GLY A 575 1.57 -12.15 28.16
N ALA A 576 1.99 -10.98 27.67
CA ALA A 576 2.02 -10.71 26.23
C ALA A 576 3.16 -11.46 25.54
N VAL A 577 2.92 -11.88 24.30
CA VAL A 577 3.96 -12.40 23.41
C VAL A 577 4.63 -11.24 22.71
N VAL A 578 5.91 -10.99 23.00
CA VAL A 578 6.73 -10.01 22.28
C VAL A 578 7.47 -10.73 21.16
N THR A 579 7.33 -10.25 19.93
CA THR A 579 7.93 -10.88 18.74
C THR A 579 9.15 -10.10 18.24
N PRO A 580 10.00 -10.70 17.39
CA PRO A 580 11.00 -9.96 16.61
C PRO A 580 10.34 -8.85 15.77
N PRO A 581 11.09 -7.78 15.42
CA PRO A 581 10.60 -6.68 14.59
C PRO A 581 10.20 -7.14 13.17
N GLY A 582 9.09 -6.61 12.66
CA GLY A 582 8.58 -6.90 11.31
C GLY A 582 7.07 -6.65 11.18
N CYS A 583 6.47 -7.16 10.10
CA CYS A 583 5.02 -6.99 9.85
C CYS A 583 4.14 -7.80 10.81
N GLY A 584 4.64 -8.87 11.40
CA GLY A 584 3.91 -9.70 12.35
C GLY A 584 2.61 -10.28 11.79
N SER A 585 1.61 -10.39 12.64
CA SER A 585 0.28 -10.92 12.28
C SER A 585 -0.55 -9.99 11.35
N CYS A 586 -0.07 -8.78 11.05
CA CYS A 586 -0.73 -7.86 10.11
C CYS A 586 -0.99 -8.48 8.73
N ILE A 587 -0.11 -9.40 8.29
CA ILE A 587 -0.22 -10.10 7.01
C ILE A 587 -0.69 -11.57 7.17
N GLY A 588 -1.19 -11.91 8.35
CA GLY A 588 -1.69 -13.27 8.63
C GLY A 588 -0.59 -14.29 8.89
N ASN A 589 0.57 -13.87 9.40
CA ASN A 589 1.69 -14.74 9.74
C ASN A 589 2.11 -14.57 11.21
N GLY A 590 2.58 -15.65 11.83
CA GLY A 590 3.18 -15.63 13.15
C GLY A 590 2.21 -15.50 14.34
N PRO A 591 2.72 -15.20 15.53
CA PRO A 591 1.92 -14.97 16.73
C PRO A 591 0.94 -13.79 16.55
N GLY A 592 -0.19 -13.86 17.24
CA GLY A 592 -1.24 -12.83 17.15
C GLY A 592 -2.31 -13.10 16.09
N ILE A 593 -2.17 -14.17 15.31
CA ILE A 593 -3.28 -14.67 14.45
C ILE A 593 -4.44 -15.05 15.34
N PRO A 594 -5.68 -14.54 15.10
CA PRO A 594 -6.85 -14.94 15.86
C PRO A 594 -7.21 -16.41 15.58
N LEU A 595 -7.86 -17.05 16.52
CA LEU A 595 -8.59 -18.29 16.23
C LEU A 595 -9.88 -17.96 15.45
N ALA A 596 -10.38 -18.93 14.71
CA ALA A 596 -11.60 -18.74 13.93
C ALA A 596 -12.77 -18.29 14.83
N GLY A 597 -13.41 -17.18 14.51
CA GLY A 597 -14.53 -16.60 15.26
C GLY A 597 -14.12 -15.69 16.43
N GLU A 598 -12.83 -15.56 16.75
CA GLU A 598 -12.39 -14.62 17.79
C GLU A 598 -12.45 -13.17 17.31
N THR A 599 -12.91 -12.28 18.17
CA THR A 599 -12.87 -10.84 17.95
C THR A 599 -11.51 -10.30 18.37
N THR A 600 -10.89 -9.54 17.47
CA THR A 600 -9.57 -8.94 17.66
C THR A 600 -9.66 -7.42 17.74
N ALA A 601 -8.99 -6.80 18.72
CA ALA A 601 -8.64 -5.39 18.72
C ALA A 601 -7.22 -5.23 18.21
N SER A 602 -7.02 -4.52 17.11
CA SER A 602 -5.73 -4.45 16.39
C SER A 602 -5.32 -3.02 16.08
N THR A 603 -4.05 -2.73 16.27
CA THR A 603 -3.46 -1.45 15.84
C THR A 603 -2.96 -1.46 14.39
N THR A 604 -3.12 -2.58 13.68
CA THR A 604 -2.75 -2.70 12.26
C THR A 604 -3.59 -1.80 11.35
N ASN A 605 -3.41 -1.88 10.04
CA ASN A 605 -4.01 -0.93 9.10
C ASN A 605 -5.16 -1.50 8.25
N ARG A 606 -5.36 -2.83 8.22
CA ARG A 606 -6.40 -3.52 7.43
C ARG A 606 -7.15 -4.53 8.24
N ASN A 607 -8.47 -4.62 8.04
CA ASN A 607 -9.36 -5.49 8.81
C ASN A 607 -10.42 -6.21 7.96
N PHE A 608 -10.19 -6.39 6.67
CA PHE A 608 -11.05 -7.25 5.85
C PHE A 608 -10.96 -8.71 6.31
N ASP A 609 -11.97 -9.51 6.01
CA ASP A 609 -12.04 -10.89 6.49
C ASP A 609 -10.77 -11.68 6.16
N ARG A 610 -10.30 -12.47 7.12
CA ARG A 610 -9.08 -13.28 7.03
C ARG A 610 -7.76 -12.51 6.79
N ARG A 611 -7.76 -11.18 6.83
CA ARG A 611 -6.51 -10.40 6.70
C ARG A 611 -5.45 -10.87 7.70
N MET A 612 -5.85 -11.16 8.92
CA MET A 612 -4.96 -11.63 9.98
C MET A 612 -4.80 -13.17 10.02
N GLY A 613 -5.08 -13.88 8.91
CA GLY A 613 -4.79 -15.31 8.75
C GLY A 613 -5.94 -16.26 9.10
N ALA A 614 -6.94 -15.82 9.87
CA ALA A 614 -8.13 -16.60 10.20
C ALA A 614 -9.41 -15.74 10.08
N PRO A 615 -10.58 -16.36 9.85
CA PRO A 615 -11.84 -15.63 9.82
C PRO A 615 -12.21 -15.14 11.22
N GLY A 616 -12.71 -13.93 11.32
CA GLY A 616 -13.17 -13.33 12.56
C GLY A 616 -13.21 -11.80 12.51
N PRO A 617 -14.03 -11.17 13.35
CA PRO A 617 -14.14 -9.72 13.37
C PRO A 617 -12.85 -9.06 13.90
N VAL A 618 -12.31 -8.10 13.16
CA VAL A 618 -11.16 -7.31 13.55
C VAL A 618 -11.57 -5.84 13.61
N PHE A 619 -11.43 -5.23 14.79
CA PHE A 619 -11.56 -3.79 15.00
C PHE A 619 -10.18 -3.14 14.89
N LEU A 620 -10.05 -2.11 14.05
CA LEU A 620 -8.85 -1.26 14.08
C LEU A 620 -9.03 -0.20 15.15
N VAL A 621 -8.01 -0.06 15.99
CA VAL A 621 -8.05 0.82 17.17
C VAL A 621 -6.69 1.48 17.40
N SER A 622 -6.67 2.54 18.21
CA SER A 622 -5.42 3.14 18.69
C SER A 622 -4.73 2.24 19.74
N PRO A 623 -3.40 2.38 19.95
CA PRO A 623 -2.65 1.59 20.93
C PRO A 623 -3.22 1.67 22.35
N ALA A 624 -3.68 2.84 22.76
CA ALA A 624 -4.29 3.04 24.08
C ALA A 624 -5.62 2.27 24.23
N VAL A 625 -6.45 2.28 23.17
CA VAL A 625 -7.73 1.52 23.14
C VAL A 625 -7.46 0.02 23.12
N ALA A 626 -6.46 -0.44 22.34
CA ALA A 626 -6.04 -1.84 22.32
C ALA A 626 -5.62 -2.33 23.72
N ALA A 627 -4.76 -1.54 24.39
CA ALA A 627 -4.30 -1.83 25.74
C ALA A 627 -5.44 -1.83 26.77
N ALA A 628 -6.35 -0.86 26.71
CA ALA A 628 -7.54 -0.81 27.58
C ALA A 628 -8.44 -2.02 27.37
N SER A 629 -8.60 -2.44 26.14
CA SER A 629 -9.39 -3.62 25.78
C SER A 629 -8.74 -4.92 26.27
N ALA A 630 -7.41 -4.99 26.34
CA ALA A 630 -6.70 -6.12 26.94
C ALA A 630 -6.97 -6.22 28.47
N VAL A 631 -7.09 -5.10 29.17
CA VAL A 631 -7.37 -5.06 30.61
C VAL A 631 -8.79 -5.53 30.94
N THR A 632 -9.76 -5.11 30.14
CA THR A 632 -11.19 -5.37 30.46
C THR A 632 -11.74 -6.62 29.77
N GLY A 633 -11.12 -7.09 28.69
CA GLY A 633 -11.64 -8.14 27.82
C GLY A 633 -12.79 -7.69 26.91
N THR A 634 -13.00 -6.38 26.80
CA THR A 634 -14.01 -5.77 25.93
C THR A 634 -13.46 -4.52 25.28
N LEU A 635 -14.02 -4.09 24.17
CA LEU A 635 -13.63 -2.82 23.53
C LEU A 635 -13.90 -1.66 24.50
N THR A 636 -12.84 -0.95 24.91
CA THR A 636 -12.89 -0.05 26.07
C THR A 636 -12.17 1.27 25.82
N ASP A 637 -12.82 2.36 26.24
CA ASP A 637 -12.22 3.69 26.31
C ASP A 637 -11.18 3.72 27.45
N PRO A 638 -9.89 4.01 27.15
CA PRO A 638 -8.83 4.04 28.17
C PRO A 638 -9.09 5.04 29.32
N ARG A 639 -9.90 6.09 29.09
CA ARG A 639 -10.30 7.08 30.12
C ARG A 639 -11.26 6.53 31.16
N ARG A 640 -11.92 5.39 30.86
CA ARG A 640 -12.93 4.74 31.73
C ARG A 640 -12.37 3.55 32.49
N LEU A 641 -11.07 3.31 32.39
CA LEU A 641 -10.43 2.26 33.18
C LEU A 641 -10.43 2.64 34.67
N PRO A 642 -10.69 1.66 35.57
CA PRO A 642 -10.64 1.87 37.00
C PRO A 642 -9.21 2.17 37.52
#